data_16c6ef26691bb83d9943ed7ac5088d36
#
_entry.id   16c6ef26691bb83d9943ed7ac5088d36
#
_cell.length_a   1.000
_cell.length_b   1.000
_cell.length_c   1.000
_cell.angle_alpha   90.00
_cell.angle_beta   90.00
_cell.angle_gamma   90.00
#
_symmetry.space_group_name_H-M   'P 1'
#
loop_
_entity.id
_entity.type
_entity.pdbx_description
1 polymer ?
#
loop_
_entity_poly.entity_id
_entity_poly.type
_entity_poly.pdbx_seq_one_letter_code
_entity_poly.pdbx_strand_id
1 'polypeptide(L)'
;MNRFSFFVSFFAVLLSVNFTLAQVASNNSFVTGNPLLPGYFADPTVKKFGDTYYIYATTDGIKLASGEPQVWMSKDFVNWYDYKLKLNIPEGLNNCWAPDVHQGKDGRFYYYMGNCEMGCNIYGYVSDSPMGPFVLINDGKAVIPAGTSKKDFPALDAQFMVDDDGSVYSYFGTWCTSFGGMGFVQIDPTDMHSILKTGFIPIAQVPKAFEAAYPIKRNGKYFLMYSSGDCRLGSYAVHYSVGDKPEGPFIPGKNSPILVTNTDGSVDGPGHHSILQEGNDYYIVYHRHDNPHSTNGEFRQVCVDKLIFSDSVTIEKVVPTHEGIGLLAKSQITTPNLAYKGKANASSYYHLVSNPTAYSHAGYDYSYLPENAVDDNNGTLWKAANSDMPQSLVIDLGKVQQVKRVMTQFEYPTYYYQYKLEVSTDSVHWQLFSDKTTNRRCGSPMIDDNDMSARYVRLTITGTEKSGVIPAVWNLKVYNTLFEIPAYQNAESKAGPGAKSTKSLLVDLNADALKVGSIITKVSNKGKLGGYFEASGTPVVKTIDGVKAAYLDGKSYLKLSKKALASLDWNSPFTASVWVYNPTVEMGECLLAWNSRENMLQSSYAALMYGTGHYGAVAHGDGAVDVPYKEIPVKATWHHIVVTFDGMLENVYVDGKLNTQTPISLFVEKGDILIGASGEPTENFSGYIANARLYDKAMTQHEIE
;
A
#
# COMPACT_ATOMS: atom_id res chain seq x y z
N MET A 1 -6.99 -82.24 32.52
CA MET A 1 -7.36 -81.49 31.33
C MET A 1 -7.32 -80.02 31.70
N ASN A 2 -6.15 -79.40 31.64
CA ASN A 2 -5.89 -78.00 32.07
C ASN A 2 -5.82 -77.12 30.86
N ARG A 3 -6.60 -76.06 30.87
CA ARG A 3 -6.52 -74.97 29.93
C ARG A 3 -5.64 -73.92 30.56
N PHE A 4 -4.46 -73.66 29.97
CA PHE A 4 -3.62 -72.48 30.26
C PHE A 4 -4.08 -71.29 29.41
N SER A 5 -4.47 -70.22 30.09
CA SER A 5 -4.70 -68.91 29.48
C SER A 5 -3.44 -68.09 29.59
N PHE A 6 -2.86 -67.69 28.45
CA PHE A 6 -1.77 -66.71 28.39
C PHE A 6 -2.37 -65.30 28.44
N PHE A 7 -2.04 -64.57 29.49
CA PHE A 7 -2.21 -63.13 29.54
C PHE A 7 -0.96 -62.46 28.92
N VAL A 8 -1.16 -61.75 27.79
CA VAL A 8 -0.15 -60.88 27.24
C VAL A 8 -0.42 -59.45 27.77
N SER A 9 0.42 -59.02 28.69
CA SER A 9 0.40 -57.64 29.18
C SER A 9 1.08 -56.74 28.17
N PHE A 10 0.33 -55.88 27.50
CA PHE A 10 0.86 -54.78 26.71
C PHE A 10 1.27 -53.63 27.66
N PHE A 11 2.56 -53.44 27.85
CA PHE A 11 3.13 -52.23 28.46
C PHE A 11 3.10 -51.13 27.39
N ALA A 12 2.12 -50.24 27.43
CA ALA A 12 2.16 -48.99 26.69
C ALA A 12 3.13 -48.02 27.40
N VAL A 13 4.33 -47.85 26.85
CA VAL A 13 5.24 -46.79 27.23
C VAL A 13 4.66 -45.49 26.62
N LEU A 14 3.94 -44.71 27.43
CA LEU A 14 3.63 -43.34 27.15
C LEU A 14 4.90 -42.51 27.24
N LEU A 15 5.56 -42.28 26.13
CA LEU A 15 6.52 -41.21 25.98
C LEU A 15 5.75 -39.88 26.07
N SER A 16 5.67 -39.33 27.28
CA SER A 16 5.32 -37.94 27.49
C SER A 16 6.42 -37.07 26.90
N VAL A 17 6.28 -36.64 25.66
CA VAL A 17 7.03 -35.54 25.13
C VAL A 17 6.56 -34.30 25.92
N ASN A 18 7.29 -33.96 26.97
CA ASN A 18 7.16 -32.67 27.60
C ASN A 18 7.65 -31.63 26.56
N PHE A 19 6.70 -31.08 25.78
CA PHE A 19 6.90 -29.76 25.25
C PHE A 19 7.02 -28.82 26.46
N THR A 20 8.22 -28.52 26.86
CA THR A 20 8.50 -27.30 27.59
C THR A 20 8.15 -26.20 26.62
N LEU A 21 6.88 -25.78 26.61
CA LEU A 21 6.55 -24.41 26.29
C LEU A 21 7.48 -23.61 27.17
N ALA A 22 8.48 -23.00 26.58
CA ALA A 22 9.24 -21.96 27.23
C ALA A 22 8.17 -21.04 27.76
N GLN A 23 8.05 -20.98 29.08
CA GLN A 23 7.18 -20.09 29.79
C GLN A 23 7.74 -18.71 29.51
N VAL A 24 7.33 -18.13 28.37
CA VAL A 24 7.57 -16.73 28.07
C VAL A 24 6.95 -16.00 29.24
N ALA A 25 7.78 -15.35 30.00
CA ALA A 25 7.43 -14.70 31.23
C ALA A 25 6.12 -13.93 31.04
N SER A 26 5.18 -14.07 31.98
CA SER A 26 3.82 -13.57 31.97
C SER A 26 3.65 -12.03 31.95
N ASN A 27 4.66 -11.30 31.48
CA ASN A 27 4.70 -9.84 31.33
C ASN A 27 4.90 -9.37 29.89
N ASN A 28 4.75 -10.24 28.89
CA ASN A 28 5.03 -9.87 27.50
C ASN A 28 3.80 -9.37 26.75
N SER A 29 3.25 -8.27 27.22
CA SER A 29 2.43 -7.36 26.42
C SER A 29 3.25 -6.51 25.43
N PHE A 30 4.52 -6.87 25.16
CA PHE A 30 5.47 -6.08 24.37
C PHE A 30 5.91 -6.73 23.05
N VAL A 31 5.46 -7.93 22.77
CA VAL A 31 5.82 -8.63 21.54
C VAL A 31 4.69 -8.48 20.55
N THR A 32 4.86 -7.59 19.58
CA THR A 32 4.04 -7.58 18.38
C THR A 32 4.63 -8.60 17.41
N GLY A 33 3.78 -9.33 16.70
CA GLY A 33 4.20 -10.26 15.65
C GLY A 33 4.50 -9.56 14.33
N ASN A 34 4.47 -10.31 13.26
CA ASN A 34 4.46 -9.77 11.92
C ASN A 34 3.02 -9.34 11.53
N PRO A 35 2.86 -8.19 10.84
CA PRO A 35 3.87 -7.26 10.34
C PRO A 35 4.59 -6.49 11.44
N LEU A 36 5.86 -6.14 11.16
CA LEU A 36 6.72 -5.42 12.10
C LEU A 36 6.29 -3.95 12.28
N LEU A 37 5.84 -3.32 11.20
CA LEU A 37 5.44 -1.92 11.17
C LEU A 37 3.92 -1.76 11.01
N PRO A 38 3.30 -0.82 11.75
CA PRO A 38 1.89 -0.47 11.55
C PRO A 38 1.75 0.50 10.37
N GLY A 39 1.40 -0.02 9.21
CA GLY A 39 1.27 0.75 7.97
C GLY A 39 1.64 -0.09 6.74
N TYR A 40 1.62 0.56 5.59
CA TYR A 40 1.93 -0.06 4.31
C TYR A 40 3.29 0.42 3.81
N PHE A 41 4.26 -0.48 3.88
CA PHE A 41 5.66 -0.24 3.52
C PHE A 41 6.22 -1.48 2.84
N ALA A 42 7.02 -1.24 1.80
CA ALA A 42 7.60 -2.29 0.98
C ALA A 42 9.11 -2.13 0.83
N ASP A 43 9.74 -3.11 0.22
CA ASP A 43 11.14 -3.05 -0.18
C ASP A 43 12.07 -2.63 0.98
N PRO A 44 11.94 -3.25 2.17
CA PRO A 44 12.57 -2.75 3.39
C PRO A 44 14.09 -2.96 3.38
N THR A 45 14.83 -1.91 3.73
CA THR A 45 16.24 -2.01 4.11
C THR A 45 16.37 -1.76 5.60
N VAL A 46 16.78 -2.79 6.33
CA VAL A 46 17.07 -2.72 7.77
C VAL A 46 18.55 -2.41 8.02
N LYS A 47 18.82 -1.46 8.91
CA LYS A 47 20.17 -1.09 9.34
C LYS A 47 20.21 -0.92 10.86
N LYS A 48 21.41 -1.12 11.44
CA LYS A 48 21.69 -0.75 12.82
C LYS A 48 22.84 0.24 12.85
N PHE A 49 22.59 1.43 13.38
CA PHE A 49 23.62 2.44 13.59
C PHE A 49 23.69 2.75 15.10
N GLY A 50 24.82 2.45 15.69
CA GLY A 50 24.98 2.49 17.14
C GLY A 50 24.04 1.50 17.84
N ASP A 51 23.18 2.00 18.70
CA ASP A 51 22.19 1.21 19.47
C ASP A 51 20.76 1.31 18.90
N THR A 52 20.60 1.86 17.71
CA THR A 52 19.29 2.14 17.09
C THR A 52 19.15 1.35 15.80
N TYR A 53 18.01 0.71 15.65
CA TYR A 53 17.57 0.05 14.43
C TYR A 53 16.80 1.04 13.57
N TYR A 54 17.00 0.95 12.25
CA TYR A 54 16.33 1.75 11.24
C TYR A 54 15.77 0.85 10.15
N ILE A 55 14.56 1.13 9.71
CA ILE A 55 13.99 0.54 8.49
C ILE A 55 13.65 1.69 7.54
N TYR A 56 14.30 1.69 6.39
CA TYR A 56 13.96 2.54 5.26
C TYR A 56 13.16 1.69 4.28
N ALA A 57 12.08 2.21 3.75
CA ALA A 57 11.19 1.44 2.92
C ALA A 57 10.52 2.31 1.86
N THR A 58 10.07 1.67 0.79
CA THR A 58 9.13 2.25 -0.14
C THR A 58 7.80 2.45 0.55
N THR A 59 7.20 3.62 0.43
CA THR A 59 5.90 3.92 1.04
C THR A 59 4.78 3.53 0.09
N ASP A 60 3.96 2.59 0.53
CA ASP A 60 2.72 2.15 -0.12
C ASP A 60 1.48 2.80 0.55
N GLY A 61 0.30 2.30 0.22
CA GLY A 61 -0.94 2.54 0.94
C GLY A 61 -1.86 3.56 0.30
N ILE A 62 -1.41 4.28 -0.71
CA ILE A 62 -2.27 5.15 -1.52
C ILE A 62 -2.15 4.79 -2.98
N LYS A 63 -0.99 4.42 -3.41
CA LYS A 63 -0.64 3.93 -4.74
C LYS A 63 0.61 3.10 -4.57
N LEU A 64 0.78 2.08 -5.39
CA LEU A 64 1.99 1.26 -5.34
C LEU A 64 3.23 2.15 -5.39
N ALA A 65 4.06 2.05 -4.36
CA ALA A 65 5.37 2.71 -4.28
C ALA A 65 5.35 4.25 -4.50
N SER A 66 4.28 4.95 -4.15
CA SER A 66 4.11 6.37 -4.50
C SER A 66 3.98 7.32 -3.31
N GLY A 67 4.23 6.83 -2.10
CA GLY A 67 4.22 7.68 -0.90
C GLY A 67 5.55 8.40 -0.68
N GLU A 68 5.50 9.42 0.19
CA GLU A 68 6.70 10.15 0.61
C GLU A 68 7.67 9.24 1.38
N PRO A 69 9.00 9.40 1.21
CA PRO A 69 9.99 8.56 1.86
C PRO A 69 9.94 8.71 3.38
N GLN A 70 10.00 7.58 4.07
CA GLN A 70 9.95 7.46 5.52
C GLN A 70 11.15 6.68 6.05
N VAL A 71 11.43 6.84 7.34
CA VAL A 71 12.31 5.96 8.11
C VAL A 71 11.62 5.60 9.42
N TRP A 72 11.65 4.35 9.76
CA TRP A 72 11.22 3.83 11.04
C TRP A 72 12.40 3.59 11.95
N MET A 73 12.29 4.00 13.21
CA MET A 73 13.34 3.85 14.22
C MET A 73 12.86 3.01 15.39
N SER A 74 13.74 2.16 15.92
CA SER A 74 13.50 1.41 17.15
C SER A 74 14.76 1.24 17.96
N LYS A 75 14.63 1.22 19.29
CA LYS A 75 15.71 0.86 20.22
C LYS A 75 15.68 -0.62 20.62
N ASP A 76 14.57 -1.32 20.35
CA ASP A 76 14.33 -2.66 20.85
C ASP A 76 13.84 -3.65 19.77
N PHE A 77 13.63 -3.16 18.54
CA PHE A 77 13.15 -3.89 17.37
C PHE A 77 11.64 -4.27 17.41
N VAL A 78 10.91 -3.80 18.41
CA VAL A 78 9.46 -4.03 18.55
C VAL A 78 8.68 -2.72 18.55
N ASN A 79 9.18 -1.71 19.28
CA ASN A 79 8.54 -0.41 19.35
C ASN A 79 9.15 0.51 18.28
N TRP A 80 8.41 0.71 17.21
CA TRP A 80 8.84 1.48 16.05
C TRP A 80 8.17 2.85 16.01
N TYR A 81 8.94 3.85 15.57
CA TYR A 81 8.52 5.24 15.46
C TYR A 81 8.81 5.75 14.05
N ASP A 82 7.75 6.18 13.38
CA ASP A 82 7.83 6.71 12.02
C ASP A 82 8.38 8.13 12.02
N TYR A 83 9.25 8.41 11.03
CA TYR A 83 9.83 9.72 10.82
C TYR A 83 9.90 10.01 9.31
N LYS A 84 9.28 11.11 8.90
CA LYS A 84 9.35 11.56 7.50
C LYS A 84 10.77 12.00 7.16
N LEU A 85 11.37 11.37 6.16
CA LEU A 85 12.69 11.73 5.66
C LEU A 85 12.66 13.10 4.96
N LYS A 86 13.63 13.94 5.28
CA LYS A 86 13.86 15.20 4.59
C LYS A 86 14.84 14.96 3.45
N LEU A 87 14.31 14.73 2.26
CA LEU A 87 15.06 14.61 1.01
C LEU A 87 14.81 15.83 0.13
N ASN A 88 15.85 16.31 -0.53
CA ASN A 88 15.72 17.28 -1.61
C ASN A 88 15.54 16.50 -2.94
N ILE A 89 14.31 16.09 -3.23
CA ILE A 89 13.98 15.31 -4.42
C ILE A 89 14.04 16.23 -5.65
N PRO A 90 14.75 15.85 -6.73
CA PRO A 90 14.79 16.64 -7.96
C PRO A 90 13.39 16.87 -8.55
N GLU A 91 13.19 18.00 -9.23
CA GLU A 91 11.96 18.27 -9.96
C GLU A 91 11.69 17.16 -10.98
N GLY A 92 10.46 16.65 -10.99
CA GLY A 92 10.03 15.53 -11.84
C GLY A 92 10.20 14.15 -11.23
N LEU A 93 10.85 14.02 -10.06
CA LEU A 93 10.88 12.80 -9.26
C LEU A 93 9.91 12.92 -8.09
N ASN A 94 8.92 12.05 -8.02
CA ASN A 94 7.91 12.08 -6.95
C ASN A 94 8.02 10.87 -6.01
N ASN A 95 8.65 9.78 -6.47
CA ASN A 95 8.70 8.49 -5.78
C ASN A 95 10.14 8.13 -5.39
N CYS A 96 10.29 7.43 -4.26
CA CYS A 96 11.56 6.90 -3.78
C CYS A 96 11.39 5.40 -3.57
N TRP A 97 11.93 4.59 -4.51
CA TRP A 97 11.76 3.14 -4.49
C TRP A 97 12.98 2.42 -3.94
N ALA A 98 12.73 1.32 -3.23
CA ALA A 98 13.72 0.36 -2.73
C ALA A 98 14.99 1.04 -2.20
N PRO A 99 14.88 1.84 -1.12
CA PRO A 99 16.01 2.61 -0.61
C PRO A 99 17.07 1.71 0.03
N ASP A 100 18.31 2.16 -0.03
CA ASP A 100 19.42 1.62 0.77
C ASP A 100 20.18 2.74 1.48
N VAL A 101 20.72 2.44 2.67
CA VAL A 101 21.48 3.42 3.45
C VAL A 101 22.77 2.78 3.99
N HIS A 102 23.89 3.46 3.78
CA HIS A 102 25.19 3.05 4.31
C HIS A 102 25.90 4.20 5.00
N GLN A 103 26.69 3.88 6.03
CA GLN A 103 27.63 4.83 6.60
C GLN A 103 28.96 4.76 5.84
N GLY A 104 29.40 5.88 5.29
CA GLY A 104 30.69 6.00 4.61
C GLY A 104 31.87 6.01 5.58
N LYS A 105 33.08 5.90 5.05
CA LYS A 105 34.34 6.02 5.84
C LYS A 105 34.53 7.38 6.50
N ASP A 106 33.87 8.40 5.97
CA ASP A 106 33.84 9.76 6.52
C ASP A 106 32.83 9.92 7.67
N GLY A 107 32.12 8.85 8.05
CA GLY A 107 31.12 8.83 9.10
C GLY A 107 29.77 9.34 8.71
N ARG A 108 29.58 9.88 7.48
CA ARG A 108 28.31 10.35 6.98
C ARG A 108 27.45 9.19 6.46
N PHE A 109 26.15 9.43 6.33
CA PHE A 109 25.15 8.48 5.87
C PHE A 109 24.80 8.76 4.41
N TYR A 110 24.88 7.73 3.58
CA TYR A 110 24.56 7.79 2.17
C TYR A 110 23.28 7.01 1.91
N TYR A 111 22.28 7.71 1.36
CA TYR A 111 20.97 7.15 1.03
C TYR A 111 20.85 7.05 -0.49
N TYR A 112 20.42 5.88 -0.96
CA TYR A 112 20.21 5.63 -2.39
C TYR A 112 18.77 5.21 -2.62
N MET A 113 18.21 5.64 -3.75
CA MET A 113 16.87 5.24 -4.15
C MET A 113 16.77 5.11 -5.66
N GLY A 114 15.91 4.18 -6.13
CA GLY A 114 15.55 4.01 -7.52
C GLY A 114 14.32 4.80 -7.90
N ASN A 115 14.21 5.12 -9.20
CA ASN A 115 13.04 5.76 -9.78
C ASN A 115 13.02 5.59 -11.29
N CYS A 116 11.82 5.47 -11.90
CA CYS A 116 11.63 5.37 -13.35
C CYS A 116 10.92 6.57 -13.99
N GLU A 117 10.58 7.62 -13.24
CA GLU A 117 9.85 8.78 -13.76
C GLU A 117 10.68 9.59 -14.77
N MET A 118 12.01 9.62 -14.59
CA MET A 118 12.96 10.26 -15.49
C MET A 118 13.98 9.24 -16.06
N GLY A 119 13.52 8.06 -16.41
CA GLY A 119 14.36 6.89 -16.71
C GLY A 119 14.67 6.10 -15.45
N CYS A 120 14.86 4.78 -15.59
CA CYS A 120 15.12 3.90 -14.45
C CYS A 120 16.56 4.08 -13.94
N ASN A 121 16.74 4.97 -12.99
CA ASN A 121 18.04 5.41 -12.48
C ASN A 121 18.09 5.30 -10.95
N ILE A 122 19.31 5.23 -10.40
CA ILE A 122 19.56 5.31 -8.96
C ILE A 122 20.20 6.63 -8.62
N TYR A 123 19.57 7.36 -7.70
CA TYR A 123 20.04 8.64 -7.17
C TYR A 123 20.63 8.44 -5.78
N GLY A 124 21.64 9.24 -5.44
CA GLY A 124 22.34 9.21 -4.18
C GLY A 124 22.23 10.51 -3.40
N TYR A 125 22.23 10.41 -2.09
CA TYR A 125 22.14 11.52 -1.16
C TYR A 125 23.11 11.31 0.00
N VAL A 126 23.48 12.37 0.71
CA VAL A 126 24.35 12.32 1.88
C VAL A 126 23.78 13.16 3.04
N SER A 127 24.01 12.71 4.26
CA SER A 127 23.64 13.43 5.50
C SER A 127 24.61 13.10 6.63
N ASP A 128 24.69 13.99 7.63
CA ASP A 128 25.41 13.75 8.90
C ASP A 128 24.56 12.90 9.89
N SER A 129 23.31 12.61 9.55
CA SER A 129 22.38 11.84 10.38
C SER A 129 21.68 10.75 9.56
N PRO A 130 21.43 9.56 10.12
CA PRO A 130 20.66 8.50 9.43
C PRO A 130 19.19 8.90 9.16
N MET A 131 18.72 9.98 9.76
CA MET A 131 17.38 10.53 9.57
C MET A 131 17.34 11.75 8.63
N GLY A 132 18.47 12.11 8.03
CA GLY A 132 18.57 13.32 7.24
C GLY A 132 18.72 14.62 8.08
N PRO A 133 18.61 15.82 7.48
CA PRO A 133 18.23 16.03 6.07
C PRO A 133 19.28 15.51 5.09
N PHE A 134 18.83 14.86 4.03
CA PHE A 134 19.68 14.31 3.00
C PHE A 134 19.78 15.27 1.80
N VAL A 135 20.98 15.45 1.29
CA VAL A 135 21.30 16.34 0.15
C VAL A 135 21.81 15.48 -0.99
N LEU A 136 21.34 15.76 -2.21
CA LEU A 136 21.81 15.08 -3.43
C LEU A 136 23.32 15.16 -3.57
N ILE A 137 23.94 14.05 -3.95
CA ILE A 137 25.32 13.97 -4.39
C ILE A 137 25.39 13.93 -5.92
N ASN A 138 26.59 13.86 -6.48
CA ASN A 138 26.84 13.76 -7.93
C ASN A 138 26.19 14.91 -8.74
N ASP A 139 26.21 16.14 -8.19
CA ASP A 139 25.60 17.32 -8.81
C ASP A 139 24.13 17.12 -9.24
N GLY A 140 23.38 16.31 -8.49
CA GLY A 140 21.98 16.00 -8.76
C GLY A 140 21.76 15.00 -9.90
N LYS A 141 22.82 14.42 -10.46
CA LYS A 141 22.73 13.36 -11.47
C LYS A 141 22.59 11.99 -10.80
N ALA A 142 22.06 11.05 -11.55
CA ALA A 142 22.03 9.66 -11.11
C ALA A 142 23.44 9.14 -10.79
N VAL A 143 23.57 8.43 -9.68
CA VAL A 143 24.81 7.72 -9.31
C VAL A 143 24.99 6.49 -10.19
N ILE A 144 23.92 5.78 -10.46
CA ILE A 144 23.92 4.65 -11.39
C ILE A 144 22.81 4.90 -12.44
N PRO A 145 23.15 5.43 -13.61
CA PRO A 145 22.21 5.62 -14.69
C PRO A 145 21.79 4.29 -15.34
N ALA A 146 20.62 4.24 -15.92
CA ALA A 146 20.22 3.16 -16.82
C ALA A 146 21.28 2.97 -17.93
N GLY A 147 21.50 1.73 -18.34
CA GLY A 147 22.52 1.40 -19.33
C GLY A 147 23.95 1.25 -18.80
N THR A 148 24.21 1.50 -17.52
CA THR A 148 25.55 1.43 -16.92
C THR A 148 26.20 0.05 -17.05
N SER A 149 25.51 -1.04 -16.77
CA SER A 149 26.04 -2.39 -16.82
C SER A 149 25.81 -3.07 -18.18
N LYS A 150 24.74 -2.73 -18.85
CA LYS A 150 24.34 -3.24 -20.17
C LYS A 150 23.42 -2.19 -20.81
N LYS A 151 23.53 -2.04 -22.15
CA LYS A 151 22.68 -1.11 -22.90
C LYS A 151 21.19 -1.27 -22.53
N ASP A 152 20.53 -0.18 -22.27
CA ASP A 152 19.10 -0.09 -21.91
C ASP A 152 18.69 -0.86 -20.64
N PHE A 153 19.65 -1.39 -19.86
CA PHE A 153 19.37 -2.10 -18.61
C PHE A 153 18.95 -1.11 -17.52
N PRO A 154 17.79 -1.32 -16.89
CA PRO A 154 17.31 -0.43 -15.84
C PRO A 154 18.17 -0.52 -14.58
N ALA A 155 18.53 0.63 -14.01
CA ALA A 155 19.22 0.72 -12.73
C ALA A 155 18.15 1.02 -11.65
N LEU A 156 17.70 -0.04 -10.97
CA LEU A 156 16.75 0.03 -9.85
C LEU A 156 17.18 -0.92 -8.73
N ASP A 157 16.59 -0.75 -7.57
CA ASP A 157 16.72 -1.64 -6.40
C ASP A 157 18.17 -1.89 -6.00
N ALA A 158 18.97 -0.81 -5.98
CA ALA A 158 20.38 -0.93 -5.65
C ALA A 158 20.61 -1.19 -4.17
N GLN A 159 21.30 -2.26 -3.89
CA GLN A 159 21.81 -2.56 -2.55
C GLN A 159 23.33 -2.54 -2.55
N PHE A 160 23.89 -1.88 -1.56
CA PHE A 160 25.32 -1.67 -1.43
C PHE A 160 25.93 -2.66 -0.42
N MET A 161 27.15 -3.04 -0.66
CA MET A 161 27.96 -3.84 0.26
C MET A 161 29.34 -3.20 0.39
N VAL A 162 29.78 -2.99 1.62
CA VAL A 162 31.16 -2.61 1.93
C VAL A 162 31.89 -3.89 2.26
N ASP A 163 32.91 -4.22 1.48
CA ASP A 163 33.74 -5.42 1.68
C ASP A 163 34.79 -5.21 2.78
N ASP A 164 35.40 -6.28 3.28
CA ASP A 164 36.40 -6.25 4.36
C ASP A 164 37.66 -5.42 4.01
N ASP A 165 38.01 -5.32 2.73
CA ASP A 165 39.10 -4.48 2.23
C ASP A 165 38.70 -3.01 2.06
N GLY A 166 37.41 -2.71 2.31
CA GLY A 166 36.82 -1.38 2.19
C GLY A 166 36.39 -0.99 0.77
N SER A 167 36.42 -1.92 -0.17
CA SER A 167 35.78 -1.77 -1.48
C SER A 167 34.26 -1.70 -1.32
N VAL A 168 33.61 -0.89 -2.15
CA VAL A 168 32.16 -0.73 -2.15
C VAL A 168 31.58 -1.26 -3.45
N TYR A 169 30.66 -2.21 -3.34
CA TYR A 169 29.95 -2.79 -4.47
C TYR A 169 28.46 -2.46 -4.35
N SER A 170 27.81 -2.25 -5.49
CA SER A 170 26.35 -2.18 -5.57
C SER A 170 25.84 -3.15 -6.62
N TYR A 171 24.77 -3.86 -6.28
CA TYR A 171 24.05 -4.76 -7.20
C TYR A 171 22.65 -4.20 -7.42
N PHE A 172 22.15 -4.29 -8.67
CA PHE A 172 20.93 -3.63 -9.05
C PHE A 172 20.28 -4.24 -10.29
N GLY A 173 19.05 -3.88 -10.51
CA GLY A 173 18.28 -4.19 -11.72
C GLY A 173 16.87 -4.65 -11.43
N THR A 174 16.00 -4.38 -12.38
CA THR A 174 14.67 -4.95 -12.48
C THR A 174 14.46 -5.56 -13.85
N TRP A 175 13.44 -6.43 -14.01
CA TRP A 175 13.22 -7.24 -15.22
C TRP A 175 14.45 -8.04 -15.65
N CYS A 176 15.26 -8.45 -14.67
CA CYS A 176 16.57 -9.10 -14.90
C CYS A 176 16.48 -10.31 -15.83
N THR A 177 15.40 -11.11 -15.75
CA THR A 177 15.15 -12.24 -16.64
C THR A 177 15.07 -11.80 -18.10
N SER A 178 14.36 -10.72 -18.39
CA SER A 178 14.17 -10.18 -19.74
C SER A 178 15.47 -9.61 -20.32
N PHE A 179 16.32 -9.02 -19.47
CA PHE A 179 17.62 -8.47 -19.85
C PHE A 179 18.75 -9.50 -19.81
N GLY A 180 18.50 -10.71 -19.30
CA GLY A 180 19.45 -11.83 -19.25
C GLY A 180 20.42 -11.80 -18.09
N GLY A 181 20.13 -11.08 -17.01
CA GLY A 181 20.96 -11.04 -15.80
C GLY A 181 20.81 -9.77 -14.97
N MET A 182 21.75 -9.52 -14.06
CA MET A 182 21.77 -8.48 -13.07
C MET A 182 23.01 -7.59 -13.21
N GLY A 183 22.88 -6.30 -12.96
CA GLY A 183 23.98 -5.35 -12.99
C GLY A 183 24.74 -5.28 -11.68
N PHE A 184 26.02 -4.95 -11.72
CA PHE A 184 26.77 -4.49 -10.58
C PHE A 184 27.75 -3.38 -10.94
N VAL A 185 28.12 -2.58 -9.93
CA VAL A 185 29.20 -1.60 -10.02
C VAL A 185 30.08 -1.69 -8.78
N GLN A 186 31.34 -1.30 -8.95
CA GLN A 186 32.21 -0.92 -7.85
C GLN A 186 32.25 0.60 -7.76
N ILE A 187 31.99 1.13 -6.58
CA ILE A 187 31.93 2.57 -6.29
C ILE A 187 33.18 2.99 -5.54
N ASP A 188 33.63 4.21 -5.78
CA ASP A 188 34.72 4.82 -5.02
C ASP A 188 34.27 5.04 -3.55
N PRO A 189 34.92 4.39 -2.57
CA PRO A 189 34.54 4.53 -1.18
C PRO A 189 34.86 5.92 -0.57
N THR A 190 35.52 6.79 -1.30
CA THR A 190 35.88 8.13 -0.82
C THR A 190 34.79 9.17 -1.09
N ASP A 191 34.02 8.99 -2.17
CA ASP A 191 32.93 9.90 -2.56
C ASP A 191 31.55 9.21 -2.62
N MET A 192 31.53 7.87 -2.61
CA MET A 192 30.32 7.06 -2.58
C MET A 192 29.40 7.25 -3.81
N HIS A 193 29.92 7.76 -4.93
CA HIS A 193 29.16 7.93 -6.17
C HIS A 193 29.94 7.70 -7.47
N SER A 194 31.27 7.81 -7.47
CA SER A 194 32.07 7.59 -8.67
C SER A 194 32.20 6.10 -8.98
N ILE A 195 31.82 5.71 -10.21
CA ILE A 195 31.88 4.31 -10.63
C ILE A 195 33.31 3.98 -11.07
N LEU A 196 33.96 3.05 -10.37
CA LEU A 196 35.30 2.54 -10.66
C LEU A 196 35.28 1.40 -11.66
N LYS A 197 34.23 0.55 -11.59
CA LYS A 197 34.08 -0.63 -12.44
C LYS A 197 32.60 -0.94 -12.63
N THR A 198 32.27 -1.47 -13.80
CA THR A 198 30.93 -2.01 -14.11
C THR A 198 31.02 -3.46 -14.51
N GLY A 199 29.94 -4.21 -14.27
CA GLY A 199 29.85 -5.59 -14.73
C GLY A 199 28.41 -6.07 -14.80
N PHE A 200 28.26 -7.30 -15.30
CA PHE A 200 26.94 -7.92 -15.48
C PHE A 200 27.03 -9.39 -15.09
N ILE A 201 26.10 -9.84 -14.26
CA ILE A 201 25.98 -11.22 -13.78
C ILE A 201 24.95 -11.92 -14.64
N PRO A 202 25.35 -12.93 -15.47
CA PRO A 202 24.43 -13.63 -16.35
C PRO A 202 23.31 -14.35 -15.58
N ILE A 203 22.11 -14.43 -16.18
CA ILE A 203 20.93 -15.05 -15.57
C ILE A 203 21.15 -16.52 -15.17
N ALA A 204 22.06 -17.22 -15.84
CA ALA A 204 22.42 -18.60 -15.47
C ALA A 204 23.05 -18.69 -14.07
N GLN A 205 23.65 -17.60 -13.57
CA GLN A 205 24.23 -17.53 -12.22
C GLN A 205 23.20 -17.06 -11.18
N VAL A 206 22.14 -16.39 -11.60
CA VAL A 206 21.04 -15.87 -10.78
C VAL A 206 19.68 -16.26 -11.38
N PRO A 207 19.37 -17.56 -11.43
CA PRO A 207 18.17 -18.06 -12.13
C PRO A 207 16.89 -17.42 -11.60
N LYS A 208 15.99 -17.01 -12.52
CA LYS A 208 14.72 -16.35 -12.21
C LYS A 208 14.84 -14.97 -11.57
N ALA A 209 16.05 -14.39 -11.45
CA ALA A 209 16.17 -13.03 -10.93
C ALA A 209 15.26 -12.08 -11.69
N PHE A 210 14.45 -11.32 -10.95
CA PHE A 210 13.63 -10.26 -11.48
C PHE A 210 14.12 -8.90 -10.97
N GLU A 211 14.29 -8.76 -9.64
CA GLU A 211 14.69 -7.52 -8.97
C GLU A 211 15.25 -7.79 -7.55
N ALA A 212 15.40 -6.75 -6.73
CA ALA A 212 15.73 -6.82 -5.31
C ALA A 212 17.05 -7.52 -4.99
N ALA A 213 18.10 -7.12 -5.68
CA ALA A 213 19.44 -7.64 -5.42
C ALA A 213 19.93 -7.28 -4.02
N TYR A 214 20.33 -8.27 -3.19
CA TYR A 214 20.84 -8.03 -1.85
C TYR A 214 22.11 -8.85 -1.60
N PRO A 215 23.29 -8.21 -1.50
CA PRO A 215 24.55 -8.89 -1.23
C PRO A 215 24.82 -9.03 0.26
N ILE A 216 25.32 -10.19 0.68
CA ILE A 216 25.96 -10.36 2.00
C ILE A 216 27.26 -11.14 1.87
N LYS A 217 28.22 -10.87 2.76
CA LYS A 217 29.45 -11.66 2.90
C LYS A 217 29.44 -12.44 4.22
N ARG A 218 29.69 -13.73 4.13
CA ARG A 218 29.75 -14.60 5.30
C ARG A 218 30.83 -15.66 5.10
N ASN A 219 31.78 -15.80 6.07
CA ASN A 219 32.85 -16.79 6.05
C ASN A 219 33.64 -16.80 4.72
N GLY A 220 33.93 -15.61 4.17
CA GLY A 220 34.66 -15.46 2.91
C GLY A 220 33.89 -15.84 1.65
N LYS A 221 32.59 -16.14 1.76
CA LYS A 221 31.67 -16.34 0.62
C LYS A 221 30.77 -15.15 0.45
N TYR A 222 30.40 -14.87 -0.81
CA TYR A 222 29.49 -13.82 -1.19
C TYR A 222 28.15 -14.46 -1.59
N PHE A 223 27.11 -14.08 -0.88
CA PHE A 223 25.74 -14.49 -1.19
C PHE A 223 25.07 -13.33 -1.93
N LEU A 224 24.60 -13.57 -3.13
CA LEU A 224 23.77 -12.64 -3.86
C LEU A 224 22.34 -13.15 -3.81
N MET A 225 21.52 -12.47 -3.02
CA MET A 225 20.11 -12.78 -2.85
C MET A 225 19.27 -11.88 -3.77
N TYR A 226 18.10 -12.33 -4.20
CA TYR A 226 17.25 -11.59 -5.14
C TYR A 226 15.83 -12.12 -5.14
N SER A 227 14.90 -11.34 -5.68
CA SER A 227 13.51 -11.73 -5.84
C SER A 227 13.17 -12.17 -7.28
N SER A 228 12.19 -13.07 -7.38
CA SER A 228 11.60 -13.54 -8.65
C SER A 228 10.11 -13.28 -8.68
N GLY A 229 9.57 -13.03 -9.86
CA GLY A 229 8.14 -12.80 -10.10
C GLY A 229 7.75 -11.34 -9.93
N ASP A 230 6.47 -11.08 -10.13
CA ASP A 230 5.86 -9.77 -9.94
C ASP A 230 5.53 -9.58 -8.45
N CYS A 231 5.97 -8.46 -7.86
CA CYS A 231 5.76 -8.14 -6.45
C CYS A 231 4.28 -8.00 -6.04
N ARG A 232 3.37 -7.93 -6.99
CA ARG A 232 1.92 -7.90 -6.78
C ARG A 232 1.27 -9.28 -6.69
N LEU A 233 2.02 -10.35 -6.95
CA LEU A 233 1.50 -11.71 -7.05
C LEU A 233 2.03 -12.60 -5.93
N GLY A 234 1.22 -13.55 -5.47
CA GLY A 234 1.61 -14.57 -4.49
C GLY A 234 2.75 -15.50 -4.94
N SER A 235 3.16 -15.43 -6.22
CA SER A 235 4.34 -16.14 -6.74
C SER A 235 5.66 -15.42 -6.49
N TYR A 236 5.64 -14.20 -5.92
CA TYR A 236 6.84 -13.48 -5.54
C TYR A 236 7.65 -14.28 -4.51
N ALA A 237 8.97 -14.34 -4.66
CA ALA A 237 9.78 -15.26 -3.87
C ALA A 237 11.24 -14.81 -3.80
N VAL A 238 11.95 -15.16 -2.71
CA VAL A 238 13.38 -14.87 -2.52
C VAL A 238 14.23 -16.07 -2.89
N HIS A 239 15.27 -15.80 -3.69
CA HIS A 239 16.30 -16.72 -4.15
C HIS A 239 17.67 -16.28 -3.68
N TYR A 240 18.69 -17.15 -3.84
CA TYR A 240 20.09 -16.78 -3.62
C TYR A 240 21.04 -17.58 -4.50
N SER A 241 22.22 -17.02 -4.72
CA SER A 241 23.36 -17.67 -5.34
C SER A 241 24.63 -17.34 -4.54
N VAL A 242 25.67 -18.19 -4.62
CA VAL A 242 26.90 -18.06 -3.81
C VAL A 242 28.13 -18.02 -4.70
N GLY A 243 29.06 -17.10 -4.40
CA GLY A 243 30.33 -16.93 -5.10
C GLY A 243 31.50 -16.79 -4.15
N ASP A 244 32.72 -16.92 -4.72
CA ASP A 244 33.98 -16.71 -4.00
C ASP A 244 34.49 -15.27 -4.10
N LYS A 245 33.87 -14.47 -4.97
CA LYS A 245 34.23 -13.08 -5.23
C LYS A 245 32.96 -12.24 -5.36
N PRO A 246 33.02 -10.93 -5.07
CA PRO A 246 31.86 -10.04 -5.20
C PRO A 246 31.35 -9.97 -6.64
N GLU A 247 32.19 -10.19 -7.63
CA GLU A 247 31.84 -10.16 -9.05
C GLU A 247 31.39 -11.51 -9.60
N GLY A 248 31.37 -12.55 -8.76
CA GLY A 248 31.12 -13.93 -9.15
C GLY A 248 32.37 -14.66 -9.67
N PRO A 249 32.21 -15.80 -10.39
CA PRO A 249 30.92 -16.36 -10.77
C PRO A 249 30.12 -16.86 -9.55
N PHE A 250 28.80 -16.75 -9.66
CA PHE A 250 27.86 -17.23 -8.63
C PHE A 250 27.25 -18.58 -9.04
N ILE A 251 27.06 -19.45 -8.06
CA ILE A 251 26.41 -20.75 -8.21
C ILE A 251 25.06 -20.68 -7.48
N PRO A 252 23.95 -21.05 -8.15
CA PRO A 252 22.63 -21.04 -7.52
C PRO A 252 22.58 -21.86 -6.24
N GLY A 253 21.94 -21.30 -5.21
CA GLY A 253 21.82 -21.91 -3.90
C GLY A 253 20.94 -23.17 -3.93
N LYS A 254 21.36 -24.22 -3.18
CA LYS A 254 20.72 -25.54 -3.19
C LYS A 254 19.24 -25.50 -2.79
N ASN A 255 18.85 -24.66 -1.82
CA ASN A 255 17.49 -24.57 -1.31
C ASN A 255 16.67 -23.42 -1.93
N SER A 256 17.18 -22.77 -2.97
CA SER A 256 16.49 -21.66 -3.64
C SER A 256 15.20 -22.13 -4.37
N PRO A 257 14.05 -21.45 -4.25
CA PRO A 257 13.81 -20.25 -3.42
C PRO A 257 13.78 -20.57 -1.93
N ILE A 258 14.23 -19.59 -1.12
CA ILE A 258 14.29 -19.75 0.34
C ILE A 258 13.09 -19.17 1.08
N LEU A 259 12.38 -18.22 0.48
CA LEU A 259 11.18 -17.60 1.05
C LEU A 259 10.10 -17.54 -0.03
N VAL A 260 8.93 -18.05 0.27
CA VAL A 260 7.77 -18.14 -0.62
C VAL A 260 6.48 -17.95 0.18
N THR A 261 5.37 -17.71 -0.49
CA THR A 261 4.02 -17.77 0.09
C THR A 261 3.85 -19.03 0.91
N ASN A 262 3.34 -18.92 2.14
CA ASN A 262 3.13 -20.08 2.99
C ASN A 262 1.96 -20.95 2.49
N THR A 263 1.87 -22.18 3.01
CA THR A 263 0.96 -23.19 2.48
C THR A 263 -0.52 -22.86 2.65
N ASP A 264 -0.86 -22.05 3.67
CA ASP A 264 -2.24 -21.60 3.92
C ASP A 264 -2.56 -20.25 3.28
N GLY A 265 -1.59 -19.62 2.59
CA GLY A 265 -1.75 -18.35 1.91
C GLY A 265 -1.88 -17.14 2.84
N SER A 266 -1.70 -17.30 4.15
CA SER A 266 -1.84 -16.21 5.12
C SER A 266 -0.66 -15.24 5.14
N VAL A 267 0.51 -15.67 4.65
CA VAL A 267 1.64 -14.80 4.29
C VAL A 267 1.86 -14.94 2.79
N ASP A 268 1.40 -13.98 2.03
CA ASP A 268 1.35 -14.01 0.58
C ASP A 268 2.35 -13.05 -0.06
N GLY A 269 2.98 -13.47 -1.16
CA GLY A 269 3.92 -12.68 -1.95
C GLY A 269 5.14 -12.16 -1.17
N PRO A 270 5.80 -12.95 -0.27
CA PRO A 270 6.92 -12.44 0.50
C PRO A 270 8.17 -12.26 -0.37
N GLY A 271 8.78 -11.10 -0.28
CA GLY A 271 10.01 -10.83 -1.05
C GLY A 271 10.59 -9.45 -0.80
N HIS A 272 11.46 -9.01 -1.69
CA HIS A 272 12.22 -7.76 -1.65
C HIS A 272 12.77 -7.47 -0.25
N HIS A 273 13.80 -8.20 0.10
CA HIS A 273 14.28 -8.36 1.47
C HIS A 273 15.59 -7.61 1.73
N SER A 274 15.88 -7.45 3.00
CA SER A 274 17.19 -7.11 3.53
C SER A 274 17.56 -8.04 4.68
N ILE A 275 18.83 -8.05 5.08
CA ILE A 275 19.34 -8.93 6.14
C ILE A 275 19.89 -8.09 7.29
N LEU A 276 19.43 -8.39 8.50
CA LEU A 276 20.00 -7.90 9.74
C LEU A 276 20.88 -9.00 10.37
N GLN A 277 22.11 -8.66 10.70
CA GLN A 277 22.97 -9.50 11.52
C GLN A 277 23.07 -8.95 12.94
N GLU A 278 22.73 -9.77 13.93
CA GLU A 278 22.90 -9.48 15.35
C GLU A 278 23.77 -10.55 16.00
N GLY A 279 25.04 -10.21 16.23
CA GLY A 279 26.03 -11.18 16.69
C GLY A 279 26.22 -12.33 15.68
N ASN A 280 25.82 -13.52 16.06
CA ASN A 280 25.88 -14.73 15.22
C ASN A 280 24.53 -15.05 14.54
N ASP A 281 23.46 -14.34 14.90
CA ASP A 281 22.13 -14.56 14.36
C ASP A 281 21.88 -13.66 13.14
N TYR A 282 21.13 -14.20 12.18
CA TYR A 282 20.70 -13.50 10.98
C TYR A 282 19.18 -13.48 10.91
N TYR A 283 18.65 -12.36 10.45
CA TYR A 283 17.22 -12.15 10.29
C TYR A 283 16.97 -11.61 8.89
N ILE A 284 15.92 -12.13 8.23
CA ILE A 284 15.44 -11.62 6.95
C ILE A 284 14.27 -10.69 7.21
N VAL A 285 14.40 -9.42 6.79
CA VAL A 285 13.33 -8.43 6.80
C VAL A 285 12.84 -8.30 5.38
N TYR A 286 11.55 -8.46 5.17
CA TYR A 286 10.94 -8.56 3.84
C TYR A 286 9.56 -7.92 3.84
N HIS A 287 8.96 -7.68 2.67
CA HIS A 287 7.55 -7.34 2.61
C HIS A 287 6.68 -8.56 2.27
N ARG A 288 5.43 -8.51 2.68
CA ARG A 288 4.34 -9.39 2.25
C ARG A 288 3.16 -8.53 1.78
N HIS A 289 2.17 -9.12 1.13
CA HIS A 289 0.90 -8.46 0.88
C HIS A 289 0.11 -8.29 2.18
N ASP A 290 -0.75 -7.27 2.26
CA ASP A 290 -1.74 -7.15 3.33
C ASP A 290 -2.76 -8.31 3.29
N ASN A 291 -3.51 -8.49 4.36
CA ASN A 291 -4.56 -9.50 4.42
C ASN A 291 -5.76 -8.96 5.23
N PRO A 292 -6.94 -8.80 4.60
CA PRO A 292 -7.24 -9.07 3.19
C PRO A 292 -6.58 -8.06 2.24
N HIS A 293 -6.29 -8.50 1.01
CA HIS A 293 -5.75 -7.62 -0.01
C HIS A 293 -6.73 -6.50 -0.35
N SER A 294 -6.30 -5.25 -0.12
CA SER A 294 -7.10 -4.08 -0.49
C SER A 294 -7.03 -3.77 -1.97
N THR A 295 -5.85 -3.97 -2.60
CA THR A 295 -5.66 -3.87 -4.05
C THR A 295 -4.49 -4.72 -4.48
N ASN A 296 -4.66 -5.62 -5.39
CA ASN A 296 -3.67 -6.29 -6.24
C ASN A 296 -2.21 -6.34 -5.72
N GLY A 297 -2.00 -6.49 -4.39
CA GLY A 297 -0.68 -6.44 -3.77
C GLY A 297 -0.04 -5.05 -3.68
N GLU A 298 -0.80 -3.97 -3.80
CA GLU A 298 -0.28 -2.58 -3.67
C GLU A 298 -0.15 -2.10 -2.23
N PHE A 299 -0.65 -2.89 -1.27
CA PHE A 299 -0.56 -2.60 0.16
C PHE A 299 0.32 -3.64 0.81
N ARG A 300 1.62 -3.39 0.81
CA ARG A 300 2.61 -4.33 1.32
C ARG A 300 3.00 -3.96 2.76
N GLN A 301 3.35 -4.97 3.55
CA GLN A 301 3.64 -4.83 4.97
C GLN A 301 4.99 -5.46 5.30
N VAL A 302 5.81 -4.77 6.10
CA VAL A 302 7.14 -5.25 6.49
C VAL A 302 7.04 -6.34 7.55
N CYS A 303 7.71 -7.46 7.31
CA CYS A 303 7.82 -8.61 8.19
C CYS A 303 9.27 -8.97 8.47
N VAL A 304 9.49 -9.80 9.48
CA VAL A 304 10.81 -10.31 9.84
C VAL A 304 10.73 -11.75 10.34
N ASP A 305 11.67 -12.58 9.90
CA ASP A 305 11.85 -13.94 10.40
C ASP A 305 13.34 -14.30 10.51
N LYS A 306 13.63 -15.40 11.18
CA LYS A 306 15.01 -15.86 11.35
C LYS A 306 15.55 -16.44 10.05
N LEU A 307 16.79 -16.07 9.69
CA LEU A 307 17.54 -16.65 8.57
C LEU A 307 18.60 -17.60 9.11
N ILE A 308 18.55 -18.86 8.70
CA ILE A 308 19.43 -19.92 9.22
C ILE A 308 20.35 -20.41 8.11
N PHE A 309 21.64 -20.55 8.45
CA PHE A 309 22.63 -21.18 7.61
C PHE A 309 22.95 -22.57 8.19
N SER A 310 22.70 -23.62 7.42
CA SER A 310 23.03 -24.99 7.84
C SER A 310 24.52 -25.33 7.68
N ASP A 311 25.21 -24.63 6.77
CA ASP A 311 26.66 -24.75 6.55
C ASP A 311 27.24 -23.40 6.03
N SER A 312 28.44 -23.45 5.44
CA SER A 312 29.11 -22.23 4.92
C SER A 312 28.48 -21.61 3.68
N VAL A 313 27.64 -22.35 2.96
CA VAL A 313 27.06 -21.94 1.66
C VAL A 313 25.54 -22.16 1.52
N THR A 314 24.94 -22.86 2.48
CA THR A 314 23.51 -23.22 2.40
C THR A 314 22.67 -22.42 3.36
N ILE A 315 21.70 -21.68 2.81
CA ILE A 315 20.62 -21.03 3.55
C ILE A 315 19.45 -22.01 3.62
N GLU A 316 18.91 -22.23 4.84
CA GLU A 316 17.70 -23.02 5.03
C GLU A 316 16.46 -22.28 4.51
N LYS A 317 15.40 -23.04 4.22
CA LYS A 317 14.12 -22.44 3.86
C LYS A 317 13.57 -21.64 5.04
N VAL A 318 13.22 -20.41 4.79
CA VAL A 318 12.53 -19.55 5.77
C VAL A 318 11.05 -19.94 5.77
N VAL A 319 10.51 -20.20 6.95
CA VAL A 319 9.06 -20.34 7.15
C VAL A 319 8.55 -18.99 7.60
N PRO A 320 7.80 -18.27 6.75
CA PRO A 320 7.27 -16.96 7.15
C PRO A 320 6.25 -17.13 8.26
N THR A 321 6.35 -16.31 9.31
CA THR A 321 5.51 -16.41 10.52
C THR A 321 4.67 -15.16 10.76
N HIS A 322 3.62 -15.30 11.57
CA HIS A 322 2.85 -14.20 12.14
C HIS A 322 3.43 -13.72 13.47
N GLU A 323 4.28 -14.54 14.11
CA GLU A 323 4.88 -14.26 15.41
C GLU A 323 6.07 -13.30 15.32
N GLY A 324 6.80 -13.30 14.19
CA GLY A 324 8.03 -12.53 14.06
C GLY A 324 9.14 -13.01 15.01
N ILE A 325 10.03 -12.09 15.42
CA ILE A 325 11.22 -12.46 16.21
C ILE A 325 11.24 -11.83 17.62
N GLY A 326 10.35 -10.88 17.91
CA GLY A 326 10.31 -10.20 19.21
C GLY A 326 11.48 -9.23 19.44
N LEU A 327 11.78 -8.98 20.71
CA LEU A 327 12.79 -8.02 21.16
C LEU A 327 14.21 -8.47 20.81
N LEU A 328 15.01 -7.61 20.18
CA LEU A 328 16.45 -7.78 19.97
C LEU A 328 17.29 -7.01 20.99
N ALA A 329 16.68 -6.06 21.72
CA ALA A 329 17.31 -5.33 22.80
C ALA A 329 16.30 -5.05 23.92
N LYS A 330 16.77 -4.56 25.06
CA LYS A 330 15.89 -4.25 26.20
C LYS A 330 14.96 -3.10 25.84
N SER A 331 13.66 -3.33 25.98
CA SER A 331 12.66 -2.27 25.78
C SER A 331 12.75 -1.19 26.86
N GLN A 332 12.51 0.05 26.43
CA GLN A 332 12.33 1.20 27.33
C GLN A 332 10.92 1.26 27.89
N ILE A 333 9.96 0.60 27.23
CA ILE A 333 8.60 0.45 27.73
C ILE A 333 8.57 -0.70 28.74
N THR A 334 8.51 -0.35 30.01
CA THR A 334 8.56 -1.31 31.14
C THR A 334 7.20 -1.59 31.78
N THR A 335 6.16 -0.88 31.34
CA THR A 335 4.79 -1.04 31.85
C THR A 335 3.87 -1.62 30.79
N PRO A 336 2.88 -2.43 31.18
CA PRO A 336 1.95 -3.02 30.22
C PRO A 336 1.09 -1.96 29.53
N ASN A 337 0.71 -2.26 28.28
CA ASN A 337 -0.35 -1.55 27.57
C ASN A 337 -1.69 -1.84 28.26
N LEU A 338 -2.29 -0.85 28.91
CA LEU A 338 -3.56 -1.00 29.66
C LEU A 338 -4.75 -1.29 28.75
N ALA A 339 -4.64 -0.96 27.45
CA ALA A 339 -5.68 -1.20 26.46
C ALA A 339 -5.61 -2.63 25.85
N TYR A 340 -4.50 -3.35 26.06
CA TYR A 340 -4.30 -4.66 25.45
C TYR A 340 -5.42 -5.65 25.78
N LYS A 341 -6.09 -6.16 24.73
CA LYS A 341 -7.26 -7.02 24.83
C LYS A 341 -8.41 -6.45 25.68
N GLY A 342 -8.46 -5.11 25.82
CA GLY A 342 -9.60 -4.41 26.39
C GLY A 342 -10.84 -4.57 25.53
N LYS A 343 -12.02 -4.34 26.13
CA LYS A 343 -13.26 -4.29 25.34
C LYS A 343 -13.27 -3.01 24.53
N ALA A 344 -13.47 -3.15 23.23
CA ALA A 344 -13.55 -2.02 22.31
C ALA A 344 -14.93 -1.92 21.66
N ASN A 345 -15.42 -0.71 21.48
CA ASN A 345 -16.64 -0.41 20.73
C ASN A 345 -16.38 0.79 19.81
N ALA A 346 -16.97 0.80 18.64
CA ALA A 346 -16.86 1.89 17.71
C ALA A 346 -18.22 2.40 17.22
N SER A 347 -18.25 3.61 16.67
CA SER A 347 -19.46 4.17 16.02
C SER A 347 -19.92 3.31 14.84
N SER A 348 -18.97 2.69 14.13
CA SER A 348 -19.19 1.79 13.02
C SER A 348 -17.94 0.96 12.73
N TYR A 349 -18.07 -0.09 11.93
CA TYR A 349 -16.93 -0.80 11.36
C TYR A 349 -17.25 -1.28 9.94
N TYR A 350 -16.20 -1.41 9.12
CA TYR A 350 -16.34 -1.89 7.75
C TYR A 350 -16.40 -3.42 7.73
N HIS A 351 -17.30 -3.96 6.94
CA HIS A 351 -17.42 -5.38 6.66
C HIS A 351 -17.20 -5.59 5.17
N LEU A 352 -16.03 -6.11 4.81
CA LEU A 352 -15.66 -6.40 3.43
C LEU A 352 -16.22 -7.76 3.03
N VAL A 353 -17.11 -7.76 2.06
CA VAL A 353 -17.55 -8.97 1.37
C VAL A 353 -17.23 -8.80 -0.10
N SER A 354 -16.36 -9.62 -0.63
CA SER A 354 -15.98 -9.57 -2.04
C SER A 354 -15.97 -10.94 -2.69
N ASN A 355 -16.23 -10.95 -4.00
CA ASN A 355 -16.04 -12.12 -4.84
C ASN A 355 -14.54 -12.44 -5.02
N PRO A 356 -14.17 -13.67 -5.45
CA PRO A 356 -12.82 -13.97 -5.89
C PRO A 356 -12.34 -13.00 -6.98
N THR A 357 -11.09 -12.58 -6.86
CA THR A 357 -10.39 -11.73 -7.83
C THR A 357 -9.20 -12.48 -8.43
N ALA A 358 -8.49 -11.87 -9.37
CA ALA A 358 -7.24 -12.43 -9.89
C ALA A 358 -6.17 -12.62 -8.81
N TYR A 359 -6.26 -11.86 -7.71
CA TYR A 359 -5.28 -11.81 -6.61
C TYR A 359 -5.78 -12.50 -5.34
N SER A 360 -7.09 -12.70 -5.18
CA SER A 360 -7.70 -13.45 -4.09
C SER A 360 -8.65 -14.51 -4.62
N HIS A 361 -8.17 -15.73 -4.71
CA HIS A 361 -8.91 -16.84 -5.29
C HIS A 361 -10.17 -17.25 -4.51
N ALA A 362 -10.26 -16.92 -3.22
CA ALA A 362 -11.38 -17.27 -2.36
C ALA A 362 -12.39 -16.13 -2.15
N GLY A 363 -12.06 -14.90 -2.55
CA GLY A 363 -12.79 -13.71 -2.12
C GLY A 363 -12.58 -13.40 -0.64
N TYR A 364 -13.28 -12.39 -0.12
CA TYR A 364 -13.19 -11.99 1.27
C TYR A 364 -14.54 -11.95 1.95
N ASP A 365 -14.55 -12.32 3.24
CA ASP A 365 -15.60 -12.08 4.21
C ASP A 365 -14.92 -11.68 5.51
N TYR A 366 -14.60 -10.39 5.64
CA TYR A 366 -13.74 -9.86 6.69
C TYR A 366 -14.32 -8.62 7.36
N SER A 367 -14.34 -8.62 8.70
CA SER A 367 -14.78 -7.47 9.50
C SER A 367 -13.61 -6.77 10.16
N TYR A 368 -13.48 -5.46 9.92
CA TYR A 368 -12.48 -4.59 10.53
C TYR A 368 -12.95 -4.14 11.92
N LEU A 369 -12.98 -5.08 12.87
CA LEU A 369 -13.60 -4.94 14.18
C LEU A 369 -12.87 -3.94 15.09
N PRO A 370 -13.57 -3.30 16.04
CA PRO A 370 -12.96 -2.40 17.03
C PRO A 370 -11.87 -3.05 17.87
N GLU A 371 -12.00 -4.35 18.17
CA GLU A 371 -11.05 -5.15 18.95
C GLU A 371 -9.67 -5.23 18.30
N ASN A 372 -9.60 -5.10 16.97
CA ASN A 372 -8.34 -5.08 16.22
C ASN A 372 -7.45 -3.89 16.63
N ALA A 373 -8.02 -2.81 17.14
CA ALA A 373 -7.25 -1.65 17.61
C ALA A 373 -6.62 -1.83 19.01
N VAL A 374 -6.82 -2.97 19.66
CA VAL A 374 -6.30 -3.26 21.01
C VAL A 374 -5.67 -4.63 21.15
N ASP A 375 -5.35 -5.30 20.04
CA ASP A 375 -4.77 -6.64 20.01
C ASP A 375 -3.24 -6.68 19.90
N ASP A 376 -2.61 -5.50 19.78
CA ASP A 376 -1.17 -5.30 19.58
C ASP A 376 -0.63 -6.01 18.30
N ASN A 377 -1.48 -6.20 17.29
CA ASN A 377 -1.13 -6.79 16.01
C ASN A 377 -1.14 -5.73 14.89
N ASN A 378 0.02 -5.48 14.29
CA ASN A 378 0.14 -4.52 13.18
C ASN A 378 -0.43 -5.06 11.84
N GLY A 379 -0.94 -6.29 11.78
CA GLY A 379 -1.60 -6.88 10.63
C GLY A 379 -3.12 -6.74 10.64
N THR A 380 -3.69 -6.24 11.73
CA THR A 380 -5.13 -6.05 11.92
C THR A 380 -5.41 -4.60 12.32
N LEU A 381 -6.54 -4.06 11.87
CA LEU A 381 -6.96 -2.72 12.24
C LEU A 381 -8.47 -2.61 12.40
N TRP A 382 -8.93 -1.68 13.25
CA TRP A 382 -10.28 -1.17 13.15
C TRP A 382 -10.37 -0.19 11.99
N LYS A 383 -11.41 -0.34 11.16
CA LYS A 383 -11.76 0.63 10.12
C LYS A 383 -13.24 0.95 10.21
N ALA A 384 -13.61 2.24 10.20
CA ALA A 384 -15.00 2.67 10.21
C ALA A 384 -15.76 2.19 8.96
N ALA A 385 -17.08 2.16 8.98
CA ALA A 385 -17.89 1.68 7.86
C ALA A 385 -17.78 2.57 6.60
N ASN A 386 -17.40 3.82 6.76
CA ASN A 386 -17.27 4.78 5.66
C ASN A 386 -16.42 5.99 6.07
N SER A 387 -16.19 6.90 5.15
CA SER A 387 -15.41 8.14 5.37
C SER A 387 -16.21 9.29 5.99
N ASP A 388 -17.45 9.07 6.43
CA ASP A 388 -18.24 10.10 7.13
C ASP A 388 -17.60 10.41 8.50
N MET A 389 -17.54 11.70 8.84
CA MET A 389 -16.96 12.17 10.10
C MET A 389 -18.06 12.83 10.97
N PRO A 390 -18.00 12.71 12.28
CA PRO A 390 -16.95 12.04 13.07
C PRO A 390 -17.16 10.52 13.21
N GLN A 391 -16.05 9.79 13.41
CA GLN A 391 -16.06 8.37 13.80
C GLN A 391 -15.36 8.21 15.16
N SER A 392 -15.82 7.26 15.97
CA SER A 392 -15.27 7.08 17.31
C SER A 392 -14.98 5.63 17.67
N LEU A 393 -13.94 5.46 18.49
CA LEU A 393 -13.53 4.20 19.11
C LEU A 393 -13.46 4.42 20.62
N VAL A 394 -14.11 3.54 21.40
CA VAL A 394 -14.13 3.58 22.87
C VAL A 394 -13.53 2.29 23.42
N ILE A 395 -12.59 2.42 24.33
CA ILE A 395 -11.90 1.31 24.99
C ILE A 395 -12.20 1.30 26.47
N ASP A 396 -12.62 0.15 26.99
CA ASP A 396 -12.78 -0.11 28.44
C ASP A 396 -11.51 -0.77 28.99
N LEU A 397 -10.79 -0.08 29.85
CA LEU A 397 -9.58 -0.57 30.52
C LEU A 397 -9.90 -1.54 31.68
N GLY A 398 -11.17 -1.90 31.88
CA GLY A 398 -11.66 -2.84 32.89
C GLY A 398 -11.84 -2.26 34.28
N LYS A 399 -11.02 -1.31 34.70
CA LYS A 399 -11.07 -0.61 35.98
C LYS A 399 -10.56 0.82 35.84
N VAL A 400 -10.89 1.65 36.83
CA VAL A 400 -10.31 3.00 36.92
C VAL A 400 -8.82 2.89 37.19
N GLN A 401 -8.01 3.55 36.37
CA GLN A 401 -6.56 3.59 36.42
C GLN A 401 -6.06 5.00 36.09
N GLN A 402 -4.80 5.27 36.44
CA GLN A 402 -4.14 6.48 35.95
C GLN A 402 -3.76 6.30 34.51
N VAL A 403 -4.14 7.23 33.64
CA VAL A 403 -3.77 7.31 32.23
C VAL A 403 -2.82 8.49 32.05
N LYS A 404 -1.59 8.20 31.61
CA LYS A 404 -0.55 9.24 31.43
C LYS A 404 -0.17 9.43 29.98
N ARG A 405 -0.23 8.37 29.18
CA ARG A 405 0.10 8.41 27.75
C ARG A 405 -0.90 7.58 26.95
N VAL A 406 -1.38 8.14 25.85
CA VAL A 406 -2.11 7.43 24.80
C VAL A 406 -1.29 7.50 23.53
N MET A 407 -1.09 6.36 22.89
CA MET A 407 -0.38 6.23 21.62
C MET A 407 -1.34 5.67 20.57
N THR A 408 -1.60 6.42 19.52
CA THR A 408 -2.51 6.03 18.44
C THR A 408 -1.74 5.80 17.15
N GLN A 409 -1.86 4.61 16.56
CA GLN A 409 -1.28 4.24 15.28
C GLN A 409 -2.39 4.23 14.23
N PHE A 410 -2.52 5.34 13.49
CA PHE A 410 -3.47 5.45 12.39
C PHE A 410 -3.03 4.65 11.18
N GLU A 411 -3.97 4.33 10.29
CA GLU A 411 -3.72 3.51 9.10
C GLU A 411 -2.57 4.06 8.23
N TYR A 412 -2.58 5.36 7.97
CA TYR A 412 -1.57 6.03 7.14
C TYR A 412 -0.70 6.97 7.99
N PRO A 413 0.50 6.58 8.39
CA PRO A 413 1.40 7.45 9.15
C PRO A 413 1.87 8.67 8.36
N THR A 414 1.79 8.63 7.04
CA THR A 414 2.21 9.69 6.11
C THR A 414 1.24 10.85 5.99
N TYR A 415 -0.01 10.68 6.48
CA TYR A 415 -1.06 11.69 6.49
C TYR A 415 -1.48 12.06 7.89
N TYR A 416 -1.92 13.30 8.10
CA TYR A 416 -2.46 13.69 9.38
C TYR A 416 -3.92 13.25 9.54
N TYR A 417 -4.27 13.01 10.80
CA TYR A 417 -5.63 12.84 11.27
C TYR A 417 -5.98 13.95 12.25
N GLN A 418 -7.19 14.48 12.17
CA GLN A 418 -7.76 15.41 13.14
C GLN A 418 -8.63 14.61 14.10
N TYR A 419 -8.35 14.74 15.39
CA TYR A 419 -9.03 13.92 16.41
C TYR A 419 -9.03 14.60 17.77
N LYS A 420 -9.80 14.04 18.69
CA LYS A 420 -9.68 14.31 20.12
C LYS A 420 -9.68 13.00 20.90
N LEU A 421 -9.01 13.04 22.06
CA LEU A 421 -9.05 11.99 23.07
C LEU A 421 -9.80 12.49 24.28
N GLU A 422 -10.72 11.68 24.77
CA GLU A 422 -11.52 11.93 25.95
C GLU A 422 -11.44 10.72 26.87
N VAL A 423 -11.52 10.94 28.18
CA VAL A 423 -11.46 9.89 29.20
C VAL A 423 -12.66 9.98 30.11
N SER A 424 -13.05 8.84 30.70
CA SER A 424 -14.17 8.76 31.66
C SER A 424 -13.95 7.66 32.70
N THR A 425 -14.50 7.83 33.89
CA THR A 425 -14.54 6.78 34.90
C THR A 425 -15.81 5.94 34.85
N ASP A 426 -16.88 6.43 34.20
CA ASP A 426 -18.23 5.86 34.22
C ASP A 426 -18.87 5.67 32.85
N SER A 427 -18.19 6.02 31.78
CA SER A 427 -18.65 6.03 30.36
C SER A 427 -19.77 7.05 30.02
N VAL A 428 -20.16 7.87 30.97
CA VAL A 428 -21.22 8.90 30.84
C VAL A 428 -20.61 10.30 30.82
N HIS A 429 -19.77 10.60 31.83
CA HIS A 429 -19.13 11.89 31.98
C HIS A 429 -17.72 11.85 31.40
N TRP A 430 -17.53 12.57 30.31
CA TRP A 430 -16.29 12.58 29.55
C TRP A 430 -15.50 13.86 29.79
N GLN A 431 -14.21 13.72 30.00
CA GLN A 431 -13.26 14.82 30.15
C GLN A 431 -12.25 14.79 29.01
N LEU A 432 -11.88 15.97 28.54
CA LEU A 432 -10.91 16.09 27.46
C LEU A 432 -9.51 15.69 27.95
N PHE A 433 -8.91 14.71 27.29
CA PHE A 433 -7.53 14.29 27.53
C PHE A 433 -6.57 15.03 26.60
N SER A 434 -6.90 15.11 25.30
CA SER A 434 -6.13 15.82 24.29
C SER A 434 -7.03 16.31 23.16
N ASP A 435 -6.81 17.56 22.69
CA ASP A 435 -7.49 18.12 21.52
C ASP A 435 -6.50 18.27 20.35
N LYS A 436 -6.71 17.48 19.32
CA LYS A 436 -5.99 17.46 18.05
C LYS A 436 -6.93 17.72 16.86
N THR A 437 -8.06 18.37 17.09
CA THR A 437 -9.05 18.66 16.02
C THR A 437 -8.52 19.62 14.94
N THR A 438 -7.43 20.30 15.20
CA THR A 438 -6.71 21.15 14.24
C THR A 438 -5.34 20.59 13.84
N ASN A 439 -5.05 19.33 14.18
CA ASN A 439 -3.76 18.71 13.93
C ASN A 439 -3.44 18.69 12.42
N ARG A 440 -2.17 18.93 12.11
CA ARG A 440 -1.58 18.78 10.76
C ARG A 440 -0.27 18.00 10.79
N ARG A 441 0.05 17.33 11.90
CA ARG A 441 1.27 16.53 12.01
C ARG A 441 0.97 15.10 11.66
N CYS A 442 1.86 14.49 10.87
CA CYS A 442 1.86 13.09 10.45
C CYS A 442 2.81 12.29 11.34
N GLY A 443 2.74 10.99 11.28
CA GLY A 443 3.64 10.06 11.94
C GLY A 443 2.93 8.95 12.72
N SER A 444 3.69 7.98 13.21
CA SER A 444 3.20 6.84 13.98
C SER A 444 4.22 6.41 15.04
N PRO A 445 3.74 6.20 16.29
CA PRO A 445 2.42 6.54 16.80
C PRO A 445 2.24 8.05 17.01
N MET A 446 1.00 8.53 16.93
CA MET A 446 0.66 9.83 17.49
C MET A 446 0.63 9.70 19.02
N ILE A 447 1.25 10.64 19.72
CA ILE A 447 1.48 10.57 21.17
C ILE A 447 0.79 11.73 21.87
N ASP A 448 -0.02 11.40 22.86
CA ASP A 448 -0.75 12.34 23.68
C ASP A 448 -0.49 12.06 25.17
N ASP A 449 0.07 13.03 25.86
CA ASP A 449 0.41 12.93 27.29
C ASP A 449 -0.51 13.83 28.13
N ASN A 450 -0.99 13.28 29.25
CA ASN A 450 -1.75 13.98 30.30
C ASN A 450 -1.62 13.18 31.62
N ASP A 451 -2.34 13.54 32.67
CA ASP A 451 -2.35 12.79 33.92
C ASP A 451 -3.77 12.78 34.50
N MET A 452 -4.57 11.77 34.10
CA MET A 452 -5.99 11.69 34.43
C MET A 452 -6.39 10.27 34.84
N SER A 453 -7.29 10.16 35.81
CA SER A 453 -7.88 8.89 36.23
C SER A 453 -9.02 8.51 35.30
N ALA A 454 -8.98 7.30 34.72
CA ALA A 454 -9.99 6.83 33.77
C ALA A 454 -10.14 5.30 33.76
N ARG A 455 -11.33 4.84 33.42
CA ARG A 455 -11.62 3.48 33.01
C ARG A 455 -11.85 3.39 31.48
N TYR A 456 -12.36 4.45 30.90
CA TYR A 456 -12.69 4.48 29.47
C TYR A 456 -11.86 5.54 28.76
N VAL A 457 -11.38 5.19 27.57
CA VAL A 457 -10.69 6.11 26.66
C VAL A 457 -11.48 6.14 25.35
N ARG A 458 -11.82 7.34 24.88
CA ARG A 458 -12.52 7.57 23.62
C ARG A 458 -11.65 8.37 22.67
N LEU A 459 -11.36 7.78 21.51
CA LEU A 459 -10.81 8.47 20.35
C LEU A 459 -11.99 8.90 19.45
N THR A 460 -12.05 10.17 19.08
CA THR A 460 -13.00 10.68 18.09
C THR A 460 -12.23 11.32 16.95
N ILE A 461 -12.28 10.72 15.76
CA ILE A 461 -11.65 11.21 14.53
C ILE A 461 -12.63 12.16 13.87
N THR A 462 -12.19 13.40 13.58
CA THR A 462 -13.03 14.50 13.06
C THR A 462 -12.67 14.92 11.64
N GLY A 463 -11.50 14.49 11.14
CA GLY A 463 -11.03 14.81 9.79
C GLY A 463 -9.76 14.06 9.42
N THR A 464 -9.49 14.00 8.11
CA THR A 464 -8.29 13.40 7.52
C THR A 464 -7.69 14.36 6.49
N GLU A 465 -6.41 14.20 6.18
CA GLU A 465 -5.72 15.02 5.17
C GLU A 465 -6.27 14.78 3.76
N LYS A 466 -6.57 13.53 3.44
CA LYS A 466 -7.00 13.13 2.10
C LYS A 466 -8.51 12.86 2.08
N SER A 467 -9.14 13.24 0.97
CA SER A 467 -10.56 12.99 0.74
C SER A 467 -10.84 11.49 0.65
N GLY A 468 -11.99 11.05 1.19
CA GLY A 468 -12.45 9.67 1.12
C GLY A 468 -11.67 8.66 1.96
N VAL A 469 -10.63 9.07 2.71
CA VAL A 469 -9.94 8.17 3.65
C VAL A 469 -10.93 7.77 4.74
N ILE A 470 -11.17 6.48 4.86
CA ILE A 470 -11.99 5.88 5.90
C ILE A 470 -11.18 5.86 7.20
N PRO A 471 -11.68 6.40 8.31
CA PRO A 471 -10.98 6.36 9.60
C PRO A 471 -10.62 4.94 10.03
N ALA A 472 -9.34 4.72 10.31
CA ALA A 472 -8.85 3.41 10.74
C ALA A 472 -7.67 3.54 11.70
N VAL A 473 -7.53 2.54 12.59
CA VAL A 473 -6.51 2.49 13.64
C VAL A 473 -5.94 1.09 13.73
N TRP A 474 -4.63 0.95 13.55
CA TRP A 474 -3.89 -0.30 13.80
C TRP A 474 -3.89 -0.63 15.28
N ASN A 475 -3.40 0.29 16.12
CA ASN A 475 -3.37 0.10 17.57
C ASN A 475 -3.60 1.42 18.30
N LEU A 476 -4.35 1.34 19.39
CA LEU A 476 -4.45 2.38 20.41
C LEU A 476 -3.93 1.81 21.71
N LYS A 477 -2.79 2.33 22.18
CA LYS A 477 -2.09 1.87 23.39
C LYS A 477 -2.22 2.90 24.51
N VAL A 478 -2.41 2.43 25.73
CA VAL A 478 -2.62 3.28 26.91
C VAL A 478 -1.63 2.89 28.00
N TYR A 479 -0.95 3.88 28.57
CA TYR A 479 0.05 3.66 29.62
C TYR A 479 -0.20 4.55 30.84
N ASN A 480 0.15 4.03 32.03
CA ASN A 480 0.10 4.77 33.29
C ASN A 480 1.45 5.38 33.65
N THR A 481 2.44 5.30 32.78
CA THR A 481 3.76 5.89 32.97
C THR A 481 4.17 6.64 31.71
N LEU A 482 5.06 7.61 31.89
CA LEU A 482 5.81 8.21 30.80
C LEU A 482 7.15 7.47 30.69
N PHE A 483 7.57 7.22 29.47
CA PHE A 483 8.86 6.63 29.11
C PHE A 483 9.50 7.46 28.01
N GLU A 484 10.82 7.36 27.88
CA GLU A 484 11.56 8.07 26.85
C GLU A 484 11.15 7.58 25.47
N ILE A 485 11.00 8.51 24.55
CA ILE A 485 10.69 8.27 23.15
C ILE A 485 11.93 8.68 22.36
N PRO A 486 12.37 7.91 21.34
CA PRO A 486 13.41 8.38 20.43
C PRO A 486 13.06 9.75 19.88
N ALA A 487 14.07 10.58 19.59
CA ALA A 487 13.87 11.93 19.07
C ALA A 487 12.96 11.87 17.84
N TYR A 488 11.71 12.26 18.05
CA TYR A 488 10.62 12.09 17.12
C TYR A 488 10.05 13.46 16.78
N GLN A 489 10.13 13.85 15.53
CA GLN A 489 9.53 15.09 15.06
C GLN A 489 8.53 14.76 13.97
N ASN A 490 7.26 14.82 14.31
CA ASN A 490 6.20 14.73 13.32
C ASN A 490 6.32 15.86 12.31
N ALA A 491 6.37 15.52 11.04
CA ALA A 491 6.33 16.51 9.98
C ALA A 491 4.95 17.17 9.97
N GLU A 492 4.92 18.49 9.80
CA GLU A 492 3.67 19.23 9.63
C GLU A 492 3.32 19.31 8.14
N SER A 493 2.15 18.82 7.76
CA SER A 493 1.61 18.94 6.42
C SER A 493 1.09 20.36 6.17
N LYS A 494 1.35 20.88 4.98
CA LYS A 494 0.78 22.16 4.51
C LYS A 494 -0.59 21.98 3.84
N ALA A 495 -1.00 20.75 3.53
CA ALA A 495 -2.28 20.45 2.91
C ALA A 495 -3.44 20.80 3.84
N GLY A 496 -4.53 21.30 3.27
CA GLY A 496 -5.81 21.44 3.98
C GLY A 496 -6.46 20.06 4.24
N PRO A 497 -7.51 20.01 5.06
CA PRO A 497 -8.28 18.77 5.24
C PRO A 497 -8.94 18.33 3.94
N GLY A 498 -9.08 17.03 3.77
CA GLY A 498 -9.76 16.41 2.65
C GLY A 498 -11.22 16.88 2.53
N ALA A 499 -11.70 17.00 1.31
CA ALA A 499 -13.06 17.40 1.05
C ALA A 499 -14.04 16.32 1.49
N LYS A 500 -15.18 16.76 2.03
CA LYS A 500 -16.28 15.86 2.41
C LYS A 500 -17.24 15.67 1.23
N SER A 501 -17.79 14.47 1.10
CA SER A 501 -18.88 14.19 0.17
C SER A 501 -20.10 15.07 0.51
N THR A 502 -20.73 15.60 -0.53
CA THR A 502 -22.00 16.34 -0.41
C THR A 502 -23.23 15.45 -0.60
N LYS A 503 -23.00 14.17 -0.90
CA LYS A 503 -24.02 13.13 -1.19
C LYS A 503 -25.04 13.59 -2.26
N SER A 504 -24.53 14.24 -3.30
CA SER A 504 -25.34 14.96 -4.29
C SER A 504 -25.16 14.41 -5.70
N LEU A 505 -26.21 14.58 -6.50
CA LEU A 505 -26.12 14.49 -7.96
C LEU A 505 -25.36 15.74 -8.46
N LEU A 506 -24.13 15.55 -8.90
CA LEU A 506 -23.24 16.62 -9.37
C LEU A 506 -23.40 16.89 -10.86
N VAL A 507 -23.55 15.83 -11.66
CA VAL A 507 -23.68 15.88 -13.11
C VAL A 507 -24.96 15.17 -13.51
N ASP A 508 -25.76 15.83 -14.37
CA ASP A 508 -26.98 15.27 -14.96
C ASP A 508 -27.15 15.81 -16.38
N LEU A 509 -26.84 14.96 -17.36
CA LEU A 509 -27.19 15.12 -18.75
C LEU A 509 -28.40 14.24 -19.05
N ASN A 510 -29.50 14.84 -19.56
CA ASN A 510 -30.67 14.11 -20.00
C ASN A 510 -31.11 14.61 -21.42
N ALA A 511 -31.05 13.68 -22.37
CA ALA A 511 -31.40 13.97 -23.77
C ALA A 511 -32.91 14.17 -23.98
N ASP A 512 -33.79 13.74 -23.06
CA ASP A 512 -35.26 13.94 -23.18
C ASP A 512 -35.66 15.39 -23.28
N ALA A 513 -34.88 16.29 -22.66
CA ALA A 513 -35.12 17.75 -22.73
C ALA A 513 -34.70 18.38 -24.07
N LEU A 514 -34.04 17.62 -24.96
CA LEU A 514 -33.51 18.14 -26.21
C LEU A 514 -34.44 17.84 -27.39
N LYS A 515 -34.32 18.64 -28.45
CA LYS A 515 -35.14 18.50 -29.67
C LYS A 515 -34.52 17.48 -30.63
N VAL A 516 -35.26 16.46 -31.03
CA VAL A 516 -34.83 15.49 -32.03
C VAL A 516 -34.44 16.17 -33.35
N GLY A 517 -33.32 15.73 -33.93
CA GLY A 517 -32.75 16.30 -35.16
C GLY A 517 -31.86 17.54 -34.95
N SER A 518 -31.82 18.11 -33.72
CA SER A 518 -30.91 19.24 -33.45
C SER A 518 -29.46 18.77 -33.22
N ILE A 519 -28.54 19.60 -33.71
CA ILE A 519 -27.13 19.50 -33.31
C ILE A 519 -26.99 20.04 -31.87
N ILE A 520 -26.29 19.30 -31.02
CA ILE A 520 -26.01 19.77 -29.68
C ILE A 520 -24.73 20.62 -29.76
N THR A 521 -24.86 21.92 -29.45
CA THR A 521 -23.73 22.84 -29.33
C THR A 521 -23.42 23.11 -27.87
N LYS A 522 -24.50 23.25 -27.05
CA LYS A 522 -24.42 23.56 -25.64
C LYS A 522 -25.68 23.06 -24.92
N VAL A 523 -25.49 22.42 -23.76
CA VAL A 523 -26.60 21.95 -22.93
C VAL A 523 -26.27 22.15 -21.43
N SER A 524 -27.26 22.64 -20.66
CA SER A 524 -27.08 22.88 -19.23
C SER A 524 -26.90 21.56 -18.47
N ASN A 525 -25.91 21.51 -17.57
CA ASN A 525 -25.85 20.49 -16.53
C ASN A 525 -26.99 20.76 -15.52
N LYS A 526 -27.82 19.76 -15.25
CA LYS A 526 -28.91 19.84 -14.27
C LYS A 526 -28.49 19.42 -12.88
N GLY A 527 -27.29 18.84 -12.73
CA GLY A 527 -26.72 18.47 -11.45
C GLY A 527 -26.20 19.66 -10.64
N LYS A 528 -25.95 19.45 -9.35
CA LYS A 528 -25.59 20.49 -8.35
C LYS A 528 -24.28 21.23 -8.67
N LEU A 529 -23.36 20.58 -9.43
CA LEU A 529 -22.15 21.22 -9.91
C LEU A 529 -22.45 22.44 -10.80
N GLY A 530 -23.64 22.43 -11.51
CA GLY A 530 -24.02 23.48 -12.43
C GLY A 530 -23.11 23.56 -13.67
N GLY A 531 -23.10 24.69 -14.33
CA GLY A 531 -22.41 24.85 -15.60
C GLY A 531 -23.16 24.28 -16.79
N TYR A 532 -22.46 24.08 -17.89
CA TYR A 532 -23.04 23.57 -19.14
C TYR A 532 -22.03 22.67 -19.83
N PHE A 533 -22.55 21.72 -20.57
CA PHE A 533 -21.75 20.92 -21.52
C PHE A 533 -21.63 21.70 -22.82
N GLU A 534 -20.43 21.75 -23.35
CA GLU A 534 -20.07 22.26 -24.66
C GLU A 534 -19.65 21.12 -25.55
N ALA A 535 -20.16 21.06 -26.76
CA ALA A 535 -19.85 20.00 -27.69
C ALA A 535 -18.51 20.24 -28.39
N SER A 536 -17.70 19.19 -28.47
CA SER A 536 -16.65 19.05 -29.48
C SER A 536 -17.21 18.23 -30.62
N GLY A 537 -17.04 18.65 -31.85
CA GLY A 537 -17.68 18.04 -33.01
C GLY A 537 -19.17 18.42 -33.18
N THR A 538 -19.97 17.53 -33.75
CA THR A 538 -21.35 17.76 -34.07
C THR A 538 -22.30 16.65 -33.60
N PRO A 539 -22.40 16.42 -32.28
CA PRO A 539 -23.33 15.43 -31.76
C PRO A 539 -24.79 15.83 -32.09
N VAL A 540 -25.61 14.84 -32.43
CA VAL A 540 -26.99 15.06 -32.89
C VAL A 540 -27.96 14.31 -31.97
N VAL A 541 -29.09 14.96 -31.64
CA VAL A 541 -30.18 14.28 -30.92
C VAL A 541 -30.94 13.38 -31.88
N LYS A 542 -30.96 12.09 -31.63
CA LYS A 542 -31.66 11.06 -32.41
C LYS A 542 -32.60 10.24 -31.54
N THR A 543 -33.48 9.49 -32.16
CA THR A 543 -34.31 8.47 -31.52
C THR A 543 -33.94 7.12 -32.05
N ILE A 544 -33.69 6.14 -31.16
CA ILE A 544 -33.44 4.73 -31.48
C ILE A 544 -34.24 3.86 -30.50
N ASP A 545 -34.98 2.90 -31.03
CA ASP A 545 -35.91 2.05 -30.26
C ASP A 545 -36.87 2.81 -29.36
N GLY A 546 -37.37 3.98 -29.85
CA GLY A 546 -38.28 4.86 -29.12
C GLY A 546 -37.61 5.74 -28.05
N VAL A 547 -36.33 5.58 -27.77
CA VAL A 547 -35.57 6.34 -26.76
C VAL A 547 -34.84 7.51 -27.41
N LYS A 548 -34.99 8.71 -26.86
CA LYS A 548 -34.30 9.92 -27.31
C LYS A 548 -32.91 9.97 -26.68
N ALA A 549 -31.88 10.21 -27.51
CA ALA A 549 -30.47 10.19 -27.05
C ALA A 549 -29.59 11.17 -27.82
N ALA A 550 -28.48 11.54 -27.24
CA ALA A 550 -27.38 12.19 -27.94
C ALA A 550 -26.60 11.09 -28.72
N TYR A 551 -26.56 11.22 -30.04
CA TYR A 551 -25.74 10.39 -30.89
C TYR A 551 -24.34 11.00 -31.02
N LEU A 552 -23.33 10.23 -30.68
CA LEU A 552 -21.91 10.52 -30.82
C LEU A 552 -21.33 9.64 -31.91
N ASP A 553 -20.43 10.18 -32.71
CA ASP A 553 -19.92 9.55 -33.95
C ASP A 553 -18.47 9.01 -33.81
N GLY A 554 -17.98 8.83 -32.57
CA GLY A 554 -16.59 8.45 -32.28
C GLY A 554 -15.58 9.60 -32.41
N LYS A 555 -16.04 10.80 -32.78
CA LYS A 555 -15.22 12.02 -32.87
C LYS A 555 -15.83 13.18 -32.05
N SER A 556 -17.11 13.13 -31.83
CA SER A 556 -17.87 14.12 -31.07
C SER A 556 -18.02 13.71 -29.63
N TYR A 557 -17.89 14.66 -28.70
CA TYR A 557 -18.10 14.46 -27.27
C TYR A 557 -18.61 15.74 -26.59
N LEU A 558 -18.99 15.66 -25.33
CA LEU A 558 -19.45 16.79 -24.53
C LEU A 558 -18.49 17.03 -23.36
N LYS A 559 -18.03 18.28 -23.20
CA LYS A 559 -17.16 18.71 -22.10
C LYS A 559 -17.89 19.66 -21.16
N LEU A 560 -17.91 19.36 -19.87
CA LEU A 560 -18.48 20.26 -18.87
C LEU A 560 -17.60 21.49 -18.68
N SER A 561 -18.22 22.68 -18.61
CA SER A 561 -17.53 23.96 -18.38
C SER A 561 -16.92 24.11 -16.98
N LYS A 562 -17.09 23.12 -16.13
CA LYS A 562 -16.53 23.04 -14.77
C LYS A 562 -15.78 21.71 -14.57
N LYS A 563 -14.69 21.77 -13.80
CA LYS A 563 -13.97 20.58 -13.36
C LYS A 563 -14.69 19.83 -12.25
N ALA A 564 -14.33 18.58 -12.04
CA ALA A 564 -14.79 17.78 -10.92
C ALA A 564 -14.49 18.47 -9.57
N LEU A 565 -15.34 18.19 -8.57
CA LEU A 565 -15.14 18.72 -7.22
C LEU A 565 -14.11 17.89 -6.46
N ALA A 566 -13.47 18.51 -5.48
CA ALA A 566 -12.57 17.82 -4.56
C ALA A 566 -13.25 16.69 -3.73
N SER A 567 -14.60 16.68 -3.66
CA SER A 567 -15.36 15.57 -3.07
C SER A 567 -15.35 14.29 -3.90
N LEU A 568 -14.75 14.32 -5.11
CA LEU A 568 -14.48 13.17 -5.97
C LEU A 568 -12.98 12.82 -6.03
N ASP A 569 -12.12 13.59 -5.34
CA ASP A 569 -10.68 13.37 -5.36
C ASP A 569 -10.29 12.18 -4.45
N TRP A 570 -9.14 11.62 -4.73
CA TRP A 570 -8.53 10.56 -3.95
C TRP A 570 -9.41 9.31 -3.86
N ASN A 571 -9.57 8.78 -2.68
CA ASN A 571 -10.36 7.58 -2.39
C ASN A 571 -11.84 7.89 -2.08
N SER A 572 -12.36 9.00 -2.62
CA SER A 572 -13.73 9.46 -2.32
C SER A 572 -14.80 8.56 -2.94
N PRO A 573 -15.89 8.31 -2.23
CA PRO A 573 -17.01 7.53 -2.76
C PRO A 573 -17.70 8.25 -3.92
N PHE A 574 -18.12 7.47 -4.94
CA PHE A 574 -18.84 7.99 -6.09
C PHE A 574 -19.85 6.99 -6.67
N THR A 575 -20.74 7.49 -7.53
CA THR A 575 -21.53 6.68 -8.45
C THR A 575 -21.58 7.38 -9.80
N ALA A 576 -21.18 6.67 -10.86
CA ALA A 576 -21.38 7.10 -12.24
C ALA A 576 -22.37 6.16 -12.94
N SER A 577 -23.33 6.74 -13.67
CA SER A 577 -24.49 6.02 -14.24
C SER A 577 -24.78 6.53 -15.64
N VAL A 578 -24.91 5.64 -16.62
CA VAL A 578 -25.17 5.99 -18.02
C VAL A 578 -26.21 5.03 -18.62
N TRP A 579 -27.27 5.58 -19.23
CA TRP A 579 -28.13 4.86 -20.17
C TRP A 579 -27.57 4.98 -21.57
N VAL A 580 -27.18 3.86 -22.17
CA VAL A 580 -26.37 3.79 -23.37
C VAL A 580 -26.85 2.73 -24.34
N TYR A 581 -26.77 3.02 -25.64
CA TYR A 581 -26.89 2.05 -26.71
C TYR A 581 -25.59 2.07 -27.53
N ASN A 582 -24.84 0.97 -27.50
CA ASN A 582 -23.60 0.81 -28.22
C ASN A 582 -23.79 -0.14 -29.42
N PRO A 583 -23.68 0.32 -30.66
CA PRO A 583 -23.93 -0.51 -31.82
C PRO A 583 -22.82 -1.53 -32.12
N THR A 584 -21.59 -1.30 -31.68
CA THR A 584 -20.41 -2.08 -32.09
C THR A 584 -19.64 -2.72 -30.95
N VAL A 585 -19.40 -2.04 -29.86
CA VAL A 585 -18.53 -2.42 -28.72
C VAL A 585 -17.09 -2.67 -29.13
N GLU A 586 -16.34 -1.61 -29.23
CA GLU A 586 -14.90 -1.64 -29.53
C GLU A 586 -14.08 -1.76 -28.24
N MET A 587 -12.75 -1.79 -28.35
CA MET A 587 -11.86 -1.77 -27.20
C MET A 587 -11.80 -0.34 -26.62
N GLY A 588 -12.22 -0.15 -25.36
CA GLY A 588 -12.01 1.10 -24.62
C GLY A 588 -12.88 2.28 -25.05
N GLU A 589 -14.19 2.13 -25.18
CA GLU A 589 -15.11 3.25 -25.47
C GLU A 589 -15.57 3.92 -24.18
N CYS A 590 -15.22 5.21 -24.00
CA CYS A 590 -15.53 5.98 -22.79
C CYS A 590 -16.94 6.57 -22.82
N LEU A 591 -17.73 6.30 -21.80
CA LEU A 591 -19.08 6.85 -21.63
C LEU A 591 -19.08 8.17 -20.83
N LEU A 592 -18.38 8.18 -19.70
CA LEU A 592 -18.32 9.32 -18.76
C LEU A 592 -16.98 9.30 -18.02
N ALA A 593 -16.18 10.35 -18.18
CA ALA A 593 -14.96 10.57 -17.41
C ALA A 593 -15.12 11.76 -16.47
N TRP A 594 -14.54 11.69 -15.26
CA TRP A 594 -14.50 12.81 -14.30
C TRP A 594 -13.09 13.19 -13.86
N ASN A 595 -12.09 12.54 -14.42
CA ASN A 595 -10.73 13.03 -14.63
C ASN A 595 -10.27 12.46 -15.97
N SER A 596 -9.90 13.33 -16.92
CA SER A 596 -9.54 12.91 -18.27
C SER A 596 -8.08 12.49 -18.39
N ARG A 597 -7.79 11.63 -19.36
CA ARG A 597 -6.41 11.17 -19.65
C ARG A 597 -5.43 12.26 -20.08
N GLU A 598 -5.89 13.44 -20.43
CA GLU A 598 -5.00 14.56 -20.84
C GLU A 598 -4.00 14.97 -19.74
N ASN A 599 -4.28 14.65 -18.48
CA ASN A 599 -3.44 14.97 -17.33
C ASN A 599 -2.85 13.73 -16.64
N MET A 600 -2.48 12.71 -17.40
CA MET A 600 -2.13 11.39 -16.87
C MET A 600 -0.97 11.39 -15.85
N LEU A 601 -1.34 11.32 -14.58
CA LEU A 601 -0.60 10.53 -13.62
C LEU A 601 -1.28 9.15 -13.56
N GLN A 602 -0.51 8.09 -13.67
CA GLN A 602 -0.96 6.71 -13.55
C GLN A 602 -1.87 6.52 -12.32
N SER A 603 -2.99 5.81 -12.45
CA SER A 603 -4.01 5.60 -11.42
C SER A 603 -4.73 6.85 -10.90
N SER A 604 -4.65 7.98 -11.57
CA SER A 604 -5.26 9.23 -11.10
C SER A 604 -6.53 9.63 -11.85
N TYR A 605 -6.87 9.00 -12.97
CA TYR A 605 -8.07 9.31 -13.69
C TYR A 605 -9.22 8.33 -13.42
N ALA A 606 -10.44 8.67 -13.80
CA ALA A 606 -11.60 7.85 -13.57
C ALA A 606 -12.61 8.00 -14.70
N ALA A 607 -12.92 6.87 -15.33
CA ALA A 607 -13.85 6.83 -16.45
C ALA A 607 -14.68 5.55 -16.46
N LEU A 608 -16.00 5.69 -16.61
CA LEU A 608 -16.92 4.61 -16.91
C LEU A 608 -16.82 4.30 -18.40
N MET A 609 -16.52 3.04 -18.72
CA MET A 609 -16.26 2.57 -20.06
C MET A 609 -17.35 1.60 -20.55
N TYR A 610 -17.38 1.33 -21.86
CA TYR A 610 -18.14 0.25 -22.45
C TYR A 610 -17.30 -0.38 -23.56
N GLY A 611 -16.44 -1.32 -23.19
CA GLY A 611 -15.48 -1.90 -24.14
C GLY A 611 -15.07 -3.33 -23.79
N THR A 612 -14.17 -3.88 -24.62
CA THR A 612 -13.69 -5.27 -24.52
C THR A 612 -12.36 -5.42 -23.78
N GLY A 613 -11.66 -4.33 -23.50
CA GLY A 613 -10.31 -4.36 -22.92
C GLY A 613 -10.29 -4.73 -21.43
N HIS A 614 -9.08 -4.85 -20.87
CA HIS A 614 -8.87 -5.05 -19.41
C HIS A 614 -9.39 -3.89 -18.55
N TYR A 615 -9.59 -2.71 -19.14
CA TYR A 615 -10.24 -1.54 -18.57
C TYR A 615 -11.64 -1.29 -19.16
N GLY A 616 -12.27 -2.34 -19.73
CA GLY A 616 -13.49 -2.22 -20.50
C GLY A 616 -14.71 -1.77 -19.74
N ALA A 617 -14.74 -1.90 -18.40
CA ALA A 617 -15.81 -1.41 -17.55
C ALA A 617 -15.46 -0.09 -16.85
N VAL A 618 -14.30 -0.01 -16.19
CA VAL A 618 -13.81 1.21 -15.53
C VAL A 618 -12.33 1.35 -15.78
N ALA A 619 -11.90 2.54 -16.14
CA ALA A 619 -10.52 2.86 -16.38
C ALA A 619 -10.01 3.88 -15.36
N HIS A 620 -8.92 3.52 -14.67
CA HIS A 620 -8.20 4.36 -13.72
C HIS A 620 -6.78 4.70 -14.17
N GLY A 621 -6.32 4.12 -15.30
CA GLY A 621 -5.05 4.43 -15.94
C GLY A 621 -3.86 3.61 -15.46
N ASP A 622 -4.14 2.49 -14.80
CA ASP A 622 -3.13 1.50 -14.42
C ASP A 622 -3.74 0.11 -14.49
N GLY A 623 -3.06 -0.81 -15.16
CA GLY A 623 -3.54 -2.19 -15.28
C GLY A 623 -3.79 -2.92 -13.96
N ALA A 624 -3.27 -2.42 -12.84
CA ALA A 624 -3.54 -2.96 -11.51
C ALA A 624 -4.89 -2.53 -10.94
N VAL A 625 -5.40 -1.36 -11.34
CA VAL A 625 -6.66 -0.78 -10.83
C VAL A 625 -7.74 -0.64 -11.89
N ASP A 626 -7.43 -0.93 -13.14
CA ASP A 626 -8.42 -0.97 -14.22
C ASP A 626 -9.34 -2.19 -14.08
N VAL A 627 -10.62 -2.02 -14.38
CA VAL A 627 -11.65 -3.04 -14.13
C VAL A 627 -12.29 -3.51 -15.44
N PRO A 628 -12.19 -4.80 -15.81
CA PRO A 628 -12.89 -5.37 -16.93
C PRO A 628 -14.34 -5.74 -16.59
N TYR A 629 -15.21 -5.87 -17.58
CA TYR A 629 -16.46 -6.59 -17.43
C TYR A 629 -16.19 -8.09 -17.23
N LYS A 630 -16.92 -8.71 -16.29
CA LYS A 630 -17.01 -10.18 -16.22
C LYS A 630 -17.76 -10.73 -17.44
N GLU A 631 -18.86 -10.07 -17.79
CA GLU A 631 -19.64 -10.33 -19.00
C GLU A 631 -19.88 -9.00 -19.70
N ILE A 632 -19.31 -8.85 -20.90
CA ILE A 632 -19.44 -7.63 -21.70
C ILE A 632 -20.92 -7.45 -22.07
N PRO A 633 -21.54 -6.25 -21.86
CA PRO A 633 -22.92 -6.01 -22.25
C PRO A 633 -23.12 -6.23 -23.76
N VAL A 634 -24.28 -6.74 -24.14
CA VAL A 634 -24.59 -7.10 -25.54
C VAL A 634 -24.71 -5.84 -26.38
N LYS A 635 -24.01 -5.79 -27.52
CA LYS A 635 -24.11 -4.68 -28.46
C LYS A 635 -25.51 -4.51 -29.06
N ALA A 636 -25.77 -3.33 -29.61
CA ALA A 636 -27.00 -2.99 -30.33
C ALA A 636 -28.29 -3.19 -29.53
N THR A 637 -28.23 -2.91 -28.23
CA THR A 637 -29.37 -2.83 -27.30
C THR A 637 -29.11 -1.78 -26.24
N TRP A 638 -30.16 -1.33 -25.57
CA TRP A 638 -30.06 -0.38 -24.48
C TRP A 638 -29.59 -1.08 -23.20
N HIS A 639 -28.63 -0.45 -22.52
CA HIS A 639 -28.16 -0.87 -21.20
C HIS A 639 -28.09 0.31 -20.23
N HIS A 640 -28.39 0.03 -18.97
CA HIS A 640 -28.08 0.88 -17.84
C HIS A 640 -26.78 0.41 -17.21
N ILE A 641 -25.68 1.13 -17.43
CA ILE A 641 -24.37 0.81 -16.87
C ILE A 641 -24.10 1.74 -15.70
N VAL A 642 -23.75 1.18 -14.55
CA VAL A 642 -23.47 1.93 -13.31
C VAL A 642 -22.23 1.41 -12.66
N VAL A 643 -21.35 2.31 -12.22
CA VAL A 643 -20.25 1.99 -11.31
C VAL A 643 -20.47 2.72 -9.98
N THR A 644 -20.26 2.03 -8.87
CA THR A 644 -20.24 2.59 -7.52
C THR A 644 -18.94 2.26 -6.83
N PHE A 645 -18.43 3.20 -6.04
CA PHE A 645 -17.26 3.02 -5.20
C PHE A 645 -17.51 3.61 -3.81
N ASP A 646 -17.24 2.87 -2.75
CA ASP A 646 -17.51 3.28 -1.37
C ASP A 646 -16.25 3.67 -0.56
N GLY A 647 -15.08 3.61 -1.20
CA GLY A 647 -13.76 3.83 -0.59
C GLY A 647 -12.97 2.54 -0.36
N MET A 648 -13.59 1.37 -0.60
CA MET A 648 -12.96 0.05 -0.47
C MET A 648 -13.32 -0.87 -1.61
N LEU A 649 -14.57 -0.80 -2.10
CA LEU A 649 -15.13 -1.76 -3.03
C LEU A 649 -15.74 -1.02 -4.22
N GLU A 650 -15.26 -1.36 -5.41
CA GLU A 650 -15.85 -0.91 -6.66
C GLU A 650 -16.76 -1.98 -7.23
N ASN A 651 -17.99 -1.59 -7.59
CA ASN A 651 -18.99 -2.46 -8.16
C ASN A 651 -19.47 -1.91 -9.49
N VAL A 652 -19.51 -2.76 -10.52
CA VAL A 652 -20.09 -2.43 -11.82
C VAL A 652 -21.40 -3.21 -11.99
N TYR A 653 -22.45 -2.49 -12.32
CA TYR A 653 -23.77 -3.05 -12.58
C TYR A 653 -24.16 -2.86 -14.03
N VAL A 654 -24.82 -3.85 -14.60
CA VAL A 654 -25.45 -3.80 -15.91
C VAL A 654 -26.94 -4.16 -15.73
N ASP A 655 -27.84 -3.26 -16.10
CA ASP A 655 -29.28 -3.43 -15.98
C ASP A 655 -29.72 -3.85 -14.56
N GLY A 656 -29.17 -3.17 -13.54
CA GLY A 656 -29.43 -3.39 -12.14
C GLY A 656 -28.76 -4.64 -11.54
N LYS A 657 -28.05 -5.45 -12.34
CA LYS A 657 -27.37 -6.67 -11.87
C LYS A 657 -25.88 -6.45 -11.71
N LEU A 658 -25.30 -6.92 -10.59
CA LEU A 658 -23.88 -6.89 -10.38
C LEU A 658 -23.15 -7.70 -11.47
N ASN A 659 -22.28 -7.06 -12.21
CA ASN A 659 -21.47 -7.64 -13.28
C ASN A 659 -20.08 -8.01 -12.76
N THR A 660 -19.35 -7.04 -12.21
CA THR A 660 -18.03 -7.26 -11.62
C THR A 660 -17.87 -6.45 -10.33
N GLN A 661 -16.97 -6.89 -9.48
CA GLN A 661 -16.70 -6.28 -8.18
C GLN A 661 -15.21 -6.44 -7.86
N THR A 662 -14.57 -5.38 -7.37
CA THR A 662 -13.15 -5.37 -7.08
C THR A 662 -12.87 -4.57 -5.80
N PRO A 663 -12.21 -5.15 -4.78
CA PRO A 663 -11.60 -4.38 -3.70
C PRO A 663 -10.48 -3.53 -4.28
N ILE A 664 -10.52 -2.21 -4.06
CA ILE A 664 -9.63 -1.25 -4.71
C ILE A 664 -9.45 -0.01 -3.85
N SER A 665 -8.30 0.65 -3.97
CA SER A 665 -8.08 2.01 -3.46
C SER A 665 -7.73 2.93 -4.62
N LEU A 666 -8.29 4.13 -4.61
CA LEU A 666 -8.18 5.09 -5.70
C LEU A 666 -7.44 6.36 -5.27
N PHE A 667 -6.87 7.04 -6.26
CA PHE A 667 -6.14 8.32 -6.10
C PHE A 667 -6.58 9.31 -7.16
N VAL A 668 -7.88 9.36 -7.40
CA VAL A 668 -8.46 10.22 -8.42
C VAL A 668 -8.06 11.67 -8.15
N GLU A 669 -7.52 12.35 -9.15
CA GLU A 669 -7.29 13.78 -9.11
C GLU A 669 -8.42 14.49 -9.85
N LYS A 670 -8.79 15.67 -9.37
CA LYS A 670 -9.83 16.45 -10.02
C LYS A 670 -9.43 16.85 -11.44
N GLY A 671 -10.28 16.54 -12.40
CA GLY A 671 -10.03 16.81 -13.80
C GLY A 671 -11.26 17.35 -14.54
N ASP A 672 -11.18 17.29 -15.84
CA ASP A 672 -12.29 17.65 -16.73
C ASP A 672 -13.35 16.54 -16.71
N ILE A 673 -14.62 16.94 -16.81
CA ILE A 673 -15.73 16.01 -16.93
C ILE A 673 -16.14 15.94 -18.40
N LEU A 674 -16.02 14.73 -18.96
CA LEU A 674 -16.32 14.45 -20.37
C LEU A 674 -17.40 13.39 -20.49
N ILE A 675 -18.29 13.51 -21.48
CA ILE A 675 -19.26 12.49 -21.86
C ILE A 675 -18.96 12.07 -23.30
N GLY A 676 -18.74 10.77 -23.47
CA GLY A 676 -18.38 10.17 -24.76
C GLY A 676 -16.90 10.28 -25.12
N ALA A 677 -16.02 10.61 -24.17
CA ALA A 677 -14.57 10.68 -24.36
C ALA A 677 -13.83 10.54 -23.05
N SER A 678 -12.60 10.05 -23.09
CA SER A 678 -11.65 9.98 -21.97
C SER A 678 -10.55 11.06 -22.04
N GLY A 679 -10.44 11.78 -23.16
CA GLY A 679 -9.30 12.62 -23.49
C GLY A 679 -8.29 11.91 -24.43
N GLU A 680 -8.34 10.58 -24.55
CA GLU A 680 -7.61 9.80 -25.55
C GLU A 680 -8.50 9.59 -26.79
N PRO A 681 -8.13 10.10 -27.96
CA PRO A 681 -9.00 10.06 -29.15
C PRO A 681 -9.43 8.65 -29.60
N THR A 682 -8.65 7.64 -29.32
CA THR A 682 -8.94 6.24 -29.64
C THR A 682 -10.03 5.63 -28.75
N GLU A 683 -10.40 6.31 -27.68
CA GLU A 683 -11.42 5.87 -26.71
C GLU A 683 -12.72 6.67 -26.82
N ASN A 684 -12.87 7.51 -27.83
CA ASN A 684 -14.11 8.22 -28.06
C ASN A 684 -15.27 7.27 -28.40
N PHE A 685 -16.38 7.43 -27.71
CA PHE A 685 -17.56 6.58 -27.87
C PHE A 685 -18.30 6.85 -29.18
N SER A 686 -18.71 5.76 -29.86
CA SER A 686 -19.55 5.80 -31.06
C SER A 686 -20.90 5.13 -30.80
N GLY A 687 -21.93 5.89 -30.46
CA GLY A 687 -23.25 5.34 -30.11
C GLY A 687 -24.20 6.38 -29.56
N TYR A 688 -25.14 5.96 -28.70
CA TYR A 688 -26.22 6.79 -28.22
C TYR A 688 -26.23 6.84 -26.68
N ILE A 689 -26.25 8.04 -26.12
CA ILE A 689 -26.35 8.27 -24.67
C ILE A 689 -27.68 9.01 -24.38
N ALA A 690 -28.57 8.34 -23.65
CA ALA A 690 -29.87 8.95 -23.26
C ALA A 690 -29.72 9.81 -22.01
N ASN A 691 -28.98 9.32 -21.00
CA ASN A 691 -28.57 10.14 -19.88
C ASN A 691 -27.20 9.72 -19.32
N ALA A 692 -26.55 10.66 -18.64
CA ALA A 692 -25.31 10.43 -17.92
C ALA A 692 -25.31 11.20 -16.61
N ARG A 693 -25.03 10.53 -15.49
CA ARG A 693 -25.09 11.07 -14.13
C ARG A 693 -23.85 10.73 -13.33
N LEU A 694 -23.40 11.68 -12.48
CA LEU A 694 -22.29 11.50 -11.56
C LEU A 694 -22.67 12.03 -10.17
N TYR A 695 -22.48 11.21 -9.15
CA TYR A 695 -22.75 11.52 -7.74
C TYR A 695 -21.47 11.41 -6.93
N ASP A 696 -21.31 12.24 -5.88
CA ASP A 696 -20.27 12.10 -4.86
C ASP A 696 -20.76 11.26 -3.66
N LYS A 697 -21.37 10.12 -3.94
CA LYS A 697 -21.76 9.08 -2.98
C LYS A 697 -21.74 7.71 -3.65
N ALA A 698 -21.44 6.67 -2.91
CA ALA A 698 -21.74 5.30 -3.33
C ALA A 698 -23.25 5.05 -3.17
N MET A 699 -23.91 4.62 -4.24
CA MET A 699 -25.28 4.12 -4.19
C MET A 699 -25.30 2.65 -3.85
N THR A 700 -26.29 2.25 -3.07
CA THR A 700 -26.61 0.83 -2.86
C THR A 700 -27.27 0.25 -4.11
N GLN A 701 -27.25 -1.08 -4.25
CA GLN A 701 -27.95 -1.76 -5.34
C GLN A 701 -29.43 -1.36 -5.42
N HIS A 702 -30.12 -1.23 -4.28
CA HIS A 702 -31.53 -0.81 -4.23
C HIS A 702 -31.77 0.63 -4.74
N GLU A 703 -30.78 1.53 -4.61
CA GLU A 703 -30.87 2.90 -5.17
C GLU A 703 -30.60 2.93 -6.68
N ILE A 704 -29.97 1.88 -7.23
CA ILE A 704 -29.65 1.75 -8.67
C ILE A 704 -30.85 1.16 -9.44
N GLU A 705 -31.58 0.18 -8.84
CA GLU A 705 -32.81 -0.41 -9.36
C GLU A 705 -33.97 0.61 -9.44
#